data_438433712d62f79118c06a6973f8508d
#
_entry.id   438433712d62f79118c06a6973f8508d
#
_cell.length_a   1.000
_cell.length_b   1.000
_cell.length_c   1.000
_cell.angle_alpha   90.00
_cell.angle_beta   90.00
_cell.angle_gamma   90.00
#
_symmetry.space_group_name_H-M   'P 1'
#
loop_
_entity.id
_entity.type
_entity.pdbx_description
1 polymer ?
#
loop_
_entity_poly.entity_id
_entity_poly.type
_entity_poly.pdbx_seq_one_letter_code
_entity_poly.pdbx_strand_id
1 'polypeptide(L)'
;MIQFKRETCSDLEGALRREWLETNGLGGFASSTIIGLNTRRYHGLLVAATKPPLGRLVLLSKLEETLFIDGKGFDLSANRYPGVVHPLGFRYLKKFRLAPFPVFTYEAEGIEIEKSVFMIHGENSTAILYVLKKEDNRRESPKNVGLEIRPLIAFRDYHGTTHENDAINPEVQERSGLASVTPYEGLPSLHSAHNAIELRKTGNWYRNFEYDAERKRGLDFSEDLFSPFMLRFDLRFCRQASIIASTEPRGVAQAVEYRRAEITRRRKTLVACPTEDSFIQSLAAASAQYIVSRGDDKTVIAGYHWFGDWGRDTMIALPGLTLPTGKYEIARSILRTFAKHVNQGMLPNRFPDAGGTPEYNTVDAALWFFEAARSYLAYTGDLEFVRDELYPVFVDIISWQVCGTRYGIKVDDSGLLASGELGVQLTWMDAKVGDWVVTPRRGKPVEIQALWYSALCIMEDLAGRFADEVAQKRYHHMAAVAQRSFNRLFWNEDLGCLHDVVNGGPPDASIRSNQIFAVSLPHSMLPQDRARRVVEKVEEHLLTPFGLRSLAPSDAQYHGCYTGGPAERDGAYHQGTVWPWLLGPFISAYIKVNGGSEQAKRQAQAWLSPLESHLADAGLGHVSEIFEGDAPHRPCGCVAQAWSVAEILRAYFEDVRGLRPKPRASSPNQSKNCWPDFSRSLRPEPVHQRHTALRSKDRTRHSNNSCLDP
;
A
#
# COMPACT_ATOMS: atom_id res chain seq x y z
N MET A 1 17.92 -12.35 4.70
CA MET A 1 17.35 -12.36 6.09
C MET A 1 17.78 -11.08 6.81
N ILE A 2 16.84 -10.26 7.26
CA ILE A 2 17.09 -9.01 8.00
C ILE A 2 17.34 -9.36 9.47
N GLN A 3 18.46 -8.89 10.01
CA GLN A 3 18.84 -9.16 11.40
C GLN A 3 19.67 -8.00 11.96
N PHE A 4 19.40 -7.63 13.21
CA PHE A 4 20.14 -6.63 13.97
C PHE A 4 20.66 -7.24 15.26
N LYS A 5 21.90 -6.90 15.62
CA LYS A 5 22.55 -7.31 16.85
C LYS A 5 22.36 -6.25 17.94
N ARG A 6 22.89 -6.52 19.14
CA ARG A 6 22.79 -5.66 20.33
C ARG A 6 23.18 -4.20 20.03
N GLU A 7 24.23 -3.98 19.24
CA GLU A 7 24.73 -2.64 18.94
C GLU A 7 23.63 -1.77 18.28
N THR A 8 22.97 -2.30 17.26
CA THR A 8 21.85 -1.61 16.58
C THR A 8 20.62 -1.51 17.48
N CYS A 9 20.32 -2.56 18.25
CA CYS A 9 19.14 -2.58 19.14
C CYS A 9 19.31 -1.62 20.33
N SER A 10 20.55 -1.28 20.72
CA SER A 10 20.86 -0.33 21.81
C SER A 10 21.01 1.11 21.33
N ASP A 11 21.15 1.34 20.03
CA ASP A 11 21.07 2.66 19.41
C ASP A 11 19.59 3.08 19.28
N LEU A 12 19.12 3.89 20.24
CA LEU A 12 17.72 4.25 20.34
C LEU A 12 17.19 4.91 19.06
N GLU A 13 17.90 5.90 18.53
CA GLU A 13 17.44 6.63 17.34
C GLU A 13 17.45 5.77 16.09
N GLY A 14 18.48 4.96 15.90
CA GLY A 14 18.56 4.00 14.80
C GLY A 14 17.52 2.89 14.91
N ALA A 15 17.23 2.40 16.12
CA ALA A 15 16.23 1.36 16.33
C ALA A 15 14.80 1.86 16.11
N LEU A 16 14.49 3.12 16.48
CA LEU A 16 13.17 3.72 16.32
C LEU A 16 12.79 3.97 14.86
N ARG A 17 13.76 4.10 13.95
CA ARG A 17 13.49 4.23 12.51
C ARG A 17 13.11 2.92 11.84
N ARG A 18 13.41 1.77 12.45
CA ARG A 18 13.22 0.44 11.90
C ARG A 18 11.91 -0.16 12.39
N GLU A 19 10.95 -0.21 11.47
CA GLU A 19 9.58 -0.63 11.73
C GLU A 19 9.31 -1.97 11.04
N TRP A 20 8.81 -2.96 11.76
CA TRP A 20 8.36 -4.22 11.18
C TRP A 20 6.85 -4.21 10.94
N LEU A 21 6.40 -4.99 9.98
CA LEU A 21 5.00 -5.15 9.59
C LEU A 21 4.64 -6.62 9.43
N GLU A 22 3.52 -7.01 10.03
CA GLU A 22 2.83 -8.28 9.82
C GLU A 22 1.41 -8.02 9.38
N THR A 23 0.88 -8.78 8.40
CA THR A 23 -0.47 -8.59 7.88
C THR A 23 -1.26 -9.88 7.88
N ASN A 24 -2.60 -9.78 7.99
CA ASN A 24 -3.47 -10.93 8.09
C ASN A 24 -4.21 -11.30 6.79
N GLY A 25 -4.01 -10.55 5.69
CA GLY A 25 -4.75 -10.76 4.44
C GLY A 25 -6.21 -10.28 4.44
N LEU A 26 -6.64 -9.59 5.52
CA LEU A 26 -7.94 -8.95 5.64
C LEU A 26 -7.87 -7.41 5.65
N GLY A 27 -6.66 -6.83 5.59
CA GLY A 27 -6.42 -5.40 5.80
C GLY A 27 -6.01 -5.04 7.23
N GLY A 28 -6.16 -5.98 8.19
CA GLY A 28 -5.60 -5.86 9.53
C GLY A 28 -4.09 -6.12 9.55
N PHE A 29 -3.41 -5.55 10.55
CA PHE A 29 -1.96 -5.68 10.67
C PHE A 29 -1.48 -5.62 12.12
N ALA A 30 -0.22 -6.02 12.34
CA ALA A 30 0.56 -5.75 13.53
C ALA A 30 1.87 -5.08 13.13
N SER A 31 2.28 -4.06 13.89
CA SER A 31 3.49 -3.28 13.58
C SER A 31 4.03 -2.60 14.83
N SER A 32 5.34 -2.47 14.91
CA SER A 32 6.06 -1.68 15.91
C SER A 32 7.52 -1.51 15.46
N THR A 33 8.37 -0.89 16.27
CA THR A 33 9.81 -0.82 16.03
C THR A 33 10.53 -2.11 16.45
N ILE A 34 11.79 -2.27 16.03
CA ILE A 34 12.61 -3.43 16.40
C ILE A 34 12.91 -3.55 17.89
N ILE A 35 12.60 -2.53 18.69
CA ILE A 35 12.73 -2.53 20.15
C ILE A 35 11.38 -2.53 20.87
N GLY A 36 10.27 -2.63 20.12
CA GLY A 36 8.92 -2.68 20.70
C GLY A 36 8.43 -1.35 21.29
N LEU A 37 9.13 -0.23 21.07
CA LEU A 37 8.67 1.11 21.40
C LEU A 37 7.83 1.66 20.24
N ASN A 38 6.56 1.94 20.48
CA ASN A 38 5.66 2.50 19.48
C ASN A 38 6.00 3.97 19.21
N THR A 39 6.20 4.31 17.93
CA THR A 39 6.49 5.70 17.49
C THR A 39 5.34 6.33 16.72
N ARG A 40 4.33 5.51 16.38
CA ARG A 40 3.15 5.91 15.60
C ARG A 40 1.87 5.50 16.32
N ARG A 41 0.82 6.28 16.18
CA ARG A 41 -0.54 5.87 16.58
C ARG A 41 -1.03 4.63 15.82
N TYR A 42 -0.43 4.35 14.67
CA TYR A 42 -0.70 3.17 13.85
C TYR A 42 0.00 1.89 14.36
N HIS A 43 0.97 2.00 15.27
CA HIS A 43 1.60 0.83 15.85
C HIS A 43 0.64 0.11 16.79
N GLY A 44 0.60 -1.21 16.67
CA GLY A 44 -0.21 -2.08 17.50
C GLY A 44 0.11 -3.54 17.24
N LEU A 45 -0.16 -4.40 18.21
CA LEU A 45 -0.03 -5.85 18.08
C LEU A 45 -1.28 -6.47 17.46
N LEU A 46 -2.43 -5.78 17.50
CA LEU A 46 -3.63 -6.14 16.77
C LEU A 46 -4.36 -4.88 16.32
N VAL A 47 -4.15 -4.51 15.05
CA VAL A 47 -4.99 -3.56 14.33
C VAL A 47 -5.93 -4.39 13.46
N ALA A 48 -7.19 -4.49 13.89
CA ALA A 48 -8.17 -5.38 13.28
C ALA A 48 -8.95 -4.65 12.18
N ALA A 49 -9.13 -5.28 11.01
CA ALA A 49 -10.04 -4.82 9.98
C ALA A 49 -11.45 -5.40 10.26
N THR A 50 -12.35 -4.58 10.81
CA THR A 50 -13.70 -5.03 11.22
C THR A 50 -14.67 -5.17 10.05
N LYS A 51 -14.39 -4.51 8.94
CA LYS A 51 -15.11 -4.60 7.65
C LYS A 51 -14.10 -4.80 6.51
N PRO A 52 -13.47 -5.99 6.38
CA PRO A 52 -12.35 -6.18 5.47
C PRO A 52 -12.57 -5.61 4.06
N PRO A 53 -11.59 -4.84 3.52
CA PRO A 53 -10.30 -4.49 4.12
C PRO A 53 -10.31 -3.21 4.99
N LEU A 54 -11.48 -2.69 5.30
CA LEU A 54 -11.76 -1.39 5.92
C LEU A 54 -12.13 -1.51 7.41
N GLY A 55 -12.41 -0.35 8.05
CA GLY A 55 -12.84 -0.30 9.44
C GLY A 55 -11.75 -0.75 10.41
N ARG A 56 -10.54 -0.20 10.27
CA ARG A 56 -9.38 -0.59 11.06
C ARG A 56 -9.40 0.03 12.46
N LEU A 57 -9.37 -0.84 13.48
CA LEU A 57 -9.35 -0.45 14.89
C LEU A 57 -8.09 -0.99 15.57
N VAL A 58 -7.41 -0.15 16.35
CA VAL A 58 -6.33 -0.59 17.25
C VAL A 58 -6.98 -1.17 18.50
N LEU A 59 -6.99 -2.49 18.61
CA LEU A 59 -7.55 -3.21 19.78
C LEU A 59 -6.47 -3.44 20.84
N LEU A 60 -5.37 -4.09 20.45
CA LEU A 60 -4.20 -4.33 21.31
C LEU A 60 -3.04 -3.48 20.80
N SER A 61 -2.68 -2.44 21.57
CA SER A 61 -1.56 -1.57 21.22
C SER A 61 -0.23 -2.28 21.47
N LYS A 62 0.00 -2.78 22.68
CA LYS A 62 1.25 -3.47 23.05
C LYS A 62 1.08 -4.37 24.26
N LEU A 63 2.16 -5.05 24.64
CA LEU A 63 2.28 -5.80 25.90
C LEU A 63 3.36 -5.13 26.76
N GLU A 64 3.09 -4.94 28.05
CA GLU A 64 4.12 -4.68 29.05
C GLU A 64 4.60 -6.01 29.63
N GLU A 65 5.91 -6.22 29.61
CA GLU A 65 6.54 -7.51 29.85
C GLU A 65 7.64 -7.38 30.90
N THR A 66 7.55 -8.19 31.96
CA THR A 66 8.58 -8.27 33.02
C THR A 66 9.04 -9.73 33.19
N LEU A 67 10.31 -9.99 32.96
CA LEU A 67 10.95 -11.29 33.21
C LEU A 67 11.42 -11.35 34.67
N PHE A 68 11.01 -12.36 35.39
CA PHE A 68 11.45 -12.61 36.78
C PHE A 68 12.45 -13.78 36.79
N ILE A 69 13.60 -13.56 37.42
CA ILE A 69 14.64 -14.57 37.62
C ILE A 69 14.94 -14.59 39.12
N ASP A 70 14.62 -15.67 39.81
CA ASP A 70 14.73 -15.83 41.25
C ASP A 70 14.21 -14.65 42.09
N GLY A 71 13.06 -14.12 41.63
CA GLY A 71 12.36 -12.98 42.27
C GLY A 71 12.81 -11.58 41.85
N LYS A 72 13.90 -11.44 41.07
CA LYS A 72 14.36 -10.17 40.53
C LYS A 72 13.67 -9.90 39.18
N GLY A 73 13.04 -8.74 39.04
CA GLY A 73 12.33 -8.31 37.82
C GLY A 73 13.24 -7.59 36.82
N PHE A 74 13.02 -7.88 35.52
CA PHE A 74 13.68 -7.26 34.38
C PHE A 74 12.60 -6.85 33.37
N ASP A 75 12.32 -5.53 33.27
CA ASP A 75 11.35 -5.02 32.33
C ASP A 75 11.89 -5.10 30.91
N LEU A 76 11.17 -5.80 30.02
CA LEU A 76 11.57 -6.01 28.62
C LEU A 76 10.95 -4.99 27.69
N SER A 77 9.96 -4.23 28.14
CA SER A 77 9.24 -3.23 27.37
C SER A 77 9.99 -1.90 27.28
N ALA A 78 9.61 -1.07 26.35
CA ALA A 78 10.06 0.31 26.23
C ALA A 78 8.92 1.21 25.77
N ASN A 79 8.77 2.39 26.42
CA ASN A 79 7.73 3.37 26.11
C ASN A 79 8.34 4.77 26.13
N ARG A 80 7.80 5.67 25.31
CA ARG A 80 8.09 7.08 25.40
C ARG A 80 6.98 7.79 26.17
N TYR A 81 7.41 8.58 27.13
CA TYR A 81 6.59 9.52 27.90
C TYR A 81 7.18 10.93 27.78
N PRO A 82 6.49 12.00 28.24
CA PRO A 82 7.04 13.35 28.21
C PRO A 82 8.45 13.42 28.83
N GLY A 83 9.43 13.69 27.97
CA GLY A 83 10.83 13.86 28.38
C GLY A 83 11.62 12.59 28.74
N VAL A 84 11.01 11.39 28.70
CA VAL A 84 11.69 10.17 29.16
C VAL A 84 11.27 8.92 28.36
N VAL A 85 12.22 7.99 28.22
CA VAL A 85 11.91 6.61 27.79
C VAL A 85 11.98 5.70 29.03
N HIS A 86 10.88 5.02 29.36
CA HIS A 86 10.78 4.14 30.51
C HIS A 86 9.72 3.04 30.24
N PRO A 87 10.00 1.77 30.64
CA PRO A 87 11.30 1.23 31.02
C PRO A 87 12.27 1.17 29.85
N LEU A 88 13.51 0.72 30.10
CA LEU A 88 14.58 0.67 29.12
C LEU A 88 14.84 -0.80 28.68
N GLY A 89 13.78 -1.55 28.40
CA GLY A 89 13.83 -2.98 28.11
C GLY A 89 14.70 -3.34 26.89
N PHE A 90 14.86 -2.43 25.96
CA PHE A 90 15.74 -2.63 24.79
C PHE A 90 17.22 -2.86 25.18
N ARG A 91 17.64 -2.50 26.37
CA ARG A 91 18.99 -2.81 26.90
C ARG A 91 19.21 -4.31 27.11
N TYR A 92 18.14 -5.08 27.33
CA TYR A 92 18.17 -6.53 27.39
C TYR A 92 18.04 -7.19 26.03
N LEU A 93 17.70 -6.43 24.98
CA LEU A 93 17.55 -6.96 23.62
C LEU A 93 18.91 -7.30 23.02
N LYS A 94 19.22 -8.57 22.91
CA LYS A 94 20.44 -9.11 22.33
C LYS A 94 20.41 -9.08 20.82
N LYS A 95 19.22 -9.28 20.22
CA LYS A 95 19.05 -9.48 18.79
C LYS A 95 17.61 -9.31 18.37
N PHE A 96 17.40 -8.69 17.23
CA PHE A 96 16.15 -8.73 16.47
C PHE A 96 16.37 -9.42 15.13
N ARG A 97 15.41 -10.22 14.65
CA ARG A 97 15.40 -10.76 13.29
C ARG A 97 13.99 -10.78 12.71
N LEU A 98 13.91 -10.54 11.40
CA LEU A 98 12.69 -10.70 10.60
C LEU A 98 12.85 -11.95 9.73
N ALA A 99 12.49 -13.14 10.30
CA ALA A 99 12.61 -14.40 9.59
C ALA A 99 11.86 -15.55 10.31
N PRO A 100 10.74 -16.02 9.76
CA PRO A 100 9.91 -15.45 8.70
C PRO A 100 9.00 -14.31 9.18
N PHE A 101 8.97 -14.01 10.46
CA PHE A 101 8.23 -12.94 11.15
C PHE A 101 9.11 -12.30 12.23
N PRO A 102 8.68 -11.20 12.91
CA PRO A 102 9.46 -10.54 13.95
C PRO A 102 9.81 -11.48 15.10
N VAL A 103 11.10 -11.57 15.45
CA VAL A 103 11.61 -12.34 16.57
C VAL A 103 12.62 -11.50 17.34
N PHE A 104 12.33 -11.30 18.63
CA PHE A 104 13.16 -10.58 19.59
C PHE A 104 13.86 -11.58 20.51
N THR A 105 15.15 -11.48 20.70
CA THR A 105 15.92 -12.29 21.65
C THR A 105 16.40 -11.40 22.77
N TYR A 106 15.84 -11.55 23.96
CA TYR A 106 16.26 -10.86 25.17
C TYR A 106 17.21 -11.73 25.99
N GLU A 107 18.14 -11.07 26.69
CA GLU A 107 19.10 -11.72 27.59
C GLU A 107 19.22 -10.91 28.90
N ALA A 108 18.91 -11.56 30.03
CA ALA A 108 19.09 -11.04 31.39
C ALA A 108 19.66 -12.11 32.29
N GLU A 109 20.68 -11.79 33.10
CA GLU A 109 21.33 -12.70 34.03
C GLU A 109 21.67 -14.10 33.46
N GLY A 110 22.04 -14.18 32.17
CA GLY A 110 22.38 -15.44 31.50
C GLY A 110 21.18 -16.25 31.00
N ILE A 111 19.95 -15.77 31.19
CA ILE A 111 18.72 -16.35 30.65
C ILE A 111 18.40 -15.69 29.30
N GLU A 112 18.22 -16.51 28.27
CA GLU A 112 17.74 -16.06 26.96
C GLU A 112 16.29 -16.44 26.76
N ILE A 113 15.44 -15.43 26.43
CA ILE A 113 14.05 -15.61 26.02
C ILE A 113 13.83 -15.08 24.63
N GLU A 114 13.15 -15.86 23.79
CA GLU A 114 12.76 -15.45 22.42
C GLU A 114 11.27 -15.13 22.37
N LYS A 115 10.92 -13.87 22.02
CA LYS A 115 9.57 -13.43 21.70
C LYS A 115 9.39 -13.46 20.19
N SER A 116 8.34 -14.10 19.68
CA SER A 116 7.94 -14.05 18.27
C SER A 116 6.51 -13.54 18.12
N VAL A 117 6.27 -12.72 17.10
CA VAL A 117 4.96 -12.12 16.80
C VAL A 117 4.60 -12.45 15.35
N PHE A 118 3.39 -12.96 15.12
CA PHE A 118 2.88 -13.19 13.77
C PHE A 118 1.35 -13.12 13.75
N MET A 119 0.80 -12.66 12.61
CA MET A 119 -0.64 -12.69 12.40
C MET A 119 -1.07 -13.99 11.74
N ILE A 120 -2.28 -14.43 12.07
CA ILE A 120 -2.94 -15.59 11.46
C ILE A 120 -3.63 -15.12 10.19
N HIS A 121 -3.25 -15.71 9.05
CA HIS A 121 -3.80 -15.31 7.76
C HIS A 121 -5.30 -15.65 7.64
N GLY A 122 -6.10 -14.66 7.21
CA GLY A 122 -7.55 -14.76 7.09
C GLY A 122 -8.32 -14.50 8.39
N GLU A 123 -7.63 -14.08 9.47
CA GLU A 123 -8.26 -13.79 10.76
C GLU A 123 -7.72 -12.49 11.37
N ASN A 124 -8.57 -11.77 12.13
CA ASN A 124 -8.12 -10.68 13.00
C ASN A 124 -7.51 -11.24 14.30
N SER A 125 -6.40 -11.95 14.15
CA SER A 125 -5.73 -12.68 15.23
C SER A 125 -4.22 -12.51 15.16
N THR A 126 -3.58 -12.20 16.29
CA THR A 126 -2.13 -12.12 16.44
C THR A 126 -1.67 -13.09 17.50
N ALA A 127 -0.72 -13.94 17.15
CA ALA A 127 -0.07 -14.86 18.08
C ALA A 127 1.27 -14.30 18.57
N ILE A 128 1.48 -14.29 19.89
CA ILE A 128 2.71 -13.85 20.54
C ILE A 128 3.22 -15.01 21.39
N LEU A 129 4.43 -15.48 21.08
CA LEU A 129 5.03 -16.64 21.74
C LEU A 129 6.36 -16.24 22.39
N TYR A 130 6.55 -16.64 23.65
CA TYR A 130 7.80 -16.49 24.38
C TYR A 130 8.36 -17.87 24.67
N VAL A 131 9.61 -18.11 24.29
CA VAL A 131 10.27 -19.42 24.46
C VAL A 131 11.56 -19.25 25.23
N LEU A 132 11.71 -19.95 26.32
CA LEU A 132 12.96 -20.05 27.07
C LEU A 132 13.95 -20.85 26.23
N LYS A 133 15.07 -20.20 25.78
CA LYS A 133 16.04 -20.77 24.83
C LYS A 133 17.27 -21.35 25.51
N LYS A 134 17.92 -20.58 26.36
CA LYS A 134 19.20 -20.91 26.93
C LYS A 134 19.30 -20.49 28.39
N GLU A 135 19.89 -21.34 29.16
CA GLU A 135 20.39 -21.08 30.51
C GLU A 135 21.92 -21.15 30.47
N ASP A 136 22.60 -20.23 31.14
CA ASP A 136 24.06 -20.25 31.19
C ASP A 136 24.55 -21.41 32.05
N ASN A 137 25.12 -22.43 31.44
CA ASN A 137 25.65 -23.61 32.16
C ASN A 137 26.85 -23.30 33.07
N ARG A 138 27.35 -22.04 33.08
CA ARG A 138 28.46 -21.60 33.94
C ARG A 138 28.02 -21.11 35.34
N ARG A 139 26.70 -20.90 35.52
CA ARG A 139 26.10 -20.50 36.81
C ARG A 139 25.14 -21.60 37.27
N GLU A 140 24.86 -21.64 38.57
CA GLU A 140 23.75 -22.44 39.05
C GLU A 140 22.48 -22.05 38.28
N SER A 141 21.79 -23.06 37.74
CA SER A 141 20.54 -22.78 37.01
C SER A 141 19.53 -22.10 37.95
N PRO A 142 18.88 -21.00 37.55
CA PRO A 142 17.91 -20.32 38.43
C PRO A 142 16.79 -21.25 38.79
N LYS A 143 16.31 -21.15 40.04
CA LYS A 143 15.23 -22.00 40.58
C LYS A 143 13.88 -21.62 39.98
N ASN A 144 13.67 -20.31 39.77
CA ASN A 144 12.43 -19.75 39.26
C ASN A 144 12.69 -18.85 38.07
N VAL A 145 11.95 -19.06 36.96
CA VAL A 145 11.91 -18.15 35.79
C VAL A 145 10.45 -17.91 35.47
N GLY A 146 9.98 -16.70 35.76
CA GLY A 146 8.60 -16.27 35.52
C GLY A 146 8.52 -15.16 34.48
N LEU A 147 7.37 -15.00 33.83
CA LEU A 147 7.08 -13.90 32.95
C LEU A 147 5.72 -13.30 33.31
N GLU A 148 5.68 -12.00 33.60
CA GLU A 148 4.44 -11.24 33.75
C GLU A 148 4.18 -10.41 32.50
N ILE A 149 2.93 -10.44 32.03
CA ILE A 149 2.50 -9.73 30.83
C ILE A 149 1.22 -8.96 31.13
N ARG A 150 1.22 -7.65 30.81
CA ARG A 150 0.06 -6.77 30.92
C ARG A 150 -0.30 -6.29 29.52
N PRO A 151 -1.44 -6.69 28.93
CA PRO A 151 -1.91 -6.12 27.69
C PRO A 151 -2.33 -4.67 27.87
N LEU A 152 -1.90 -3.82 26.96
CA LEU A 152 -2.33 -2.42 26.85
C LEU A 152 -3.24 -2.28 25.64
N ILE A 153 -4.53 -2.01 25.89
CA ILE A 153 -5.58 -1.92 24.89
C ILE A 153 -5.95 -0.46 24.60
N ALA A 154 -6.39 -0.17 23.37
CA ALA A 154 -6.76 1.17 22.92
C ALA A 154 -8.23 1.28 22.50
N PHE A 155 -8.74 0.33 21.70
CA PHE A 155 -10.11 0.29 21.18
C PHE A 155 -10.55 1.58 20.50
N ARG A 156 -9.76 2.04 19.55
CA ARG A 156 -10.00 3.27 18.79
C ARG A 156 -9.77 3.09 17.30
N ASP A 157 -10.31 4.03 16.52
CA ASP A 157 -9.93 4.15 15.12
C ASP A 157 -8.41 4.33 14.98
N TYR A 158 -7.82 3.70 13.98
CA TYR A 158 -6.36 3.71 13.81
C TYR A 158 -5.79 5.09 13.39
N HIS A 159 -6.64 6.02 12.93
CA HIS A 159 -6.25 7.42 12.66
C HIS A 159 -6.32 8.34 13.89
N GLY A 160 -6.99 7.91 14.97
CA GLY A 160 -7.12 8.69 16.19
C GLY A 160 -6.16 8.26 17.29
N THR A 161 -6.27 8.91 18.44
CA THR A 161 -5.70 8.53 19.74
C THR A 161 -6.81 8.44 20.78
N THR A 162 -6.57 7.79 21.91
CA THR A 162 -7.54 7.69 23.00
C THR A 162 -6.92 8.21 24.30
N HIS A 163 -7.78 8.66 25.22
CA HIS A 163 -7.39 9.11 26.53
C HIS A 163 -8.28 8.44 27.59
N GLU A 164 -7.81 8.46 28.86
CA GLU A 164 -8.57 7.97 29.99
C GLU A 164 -9.96 8.57 30.01
N ASN A 165 -10.97 7.71 30.17
CA ASN A 165 -12.38 8.13 30.18
C ASN A 165 -13.22 7.17 31.03
N ASP A 166 -14.36 7.67 31.52
CA ASP A 166 -15.29 6.91 32.35
C ASP A 166 -16.25 5.99 31.56
N ALA A 167 -16.23 6.04 30.22
CA ALA A 167 -17.06 5.22 29.37
C ALA A 167 -16.55 3.78 29.22
N ILE A 168 -15.29 3.54 29.66
CA ILE A 168 -14.67 2.22 29.53
C ILE A 168 -15.37 1.21 30.47
N ASN A 169 -15.76 0.06 29.93
CA ASN A 169 -16.15 -1.09 30.74
C ASN A 169 -14.90 -1.90 31.11
N PRO A 170 -14.45 -1.90 32.39
CA PRO A 170 -13.24 -2.58 32.83
C PRO A 170 -13.43 -4.09 33.07
N GLU A 171 -14.63 -4.63 32.82
CA GLU A 171 -14.95 -6.01 33.12
C GLU A 171 -14.12 -6.99 32.29
N VAL A 172 -13.53 -7.96 32.95
CA VAL A 172 -12.81 -9.08 32.34
C VAL A 172 -13.62 -10.36 32.58
N GLN A 173 -14.07 -10.96 31.48
CA GLN A 173 -14.68 -12.28 31.49
C GLN A 173 -13.58 -13.33 31.36
N GLU A 174 -13.45 -14.18 32.40
CA GLU A 174 -12.44 -15.24 32.44
C GLU A 174 -13.09 -16.60 32.24
N ARG A 175 -12.52 -17.38 31.34
CA ARG A 175 -12.75 -18.81 31.20
C ARG A 175 -11.41 -19.51 31.19
N SER A 176 -11.36 -20.83 31.38
CA SER A 176 -10.08 -21.56 31.40
C SER A 176 -9.23 -21.27 30.18
N GLY A 177 -8.12 -20.56 30.35
CA GLY A 177 -7.17 -20.19 29.29
C GLY A 177 -7.64 -19.13 28.33
N LEU A 178 -8.72 -18.36 28.65
CA LEU A 178 -9.26 -17.28 27.81
C LEU A 178 -9.70 -16.10 28.67
N ALA A 179 -9.16 -14.92 28.42
CA ALA A 179 -9.63 -13.64 28.94
C ALA A 179 -10.31 -12.84 27.84
N SER A 180 -11.51 -12.31 28.10
CA SER A 180 -12.25 -11.51 27.12
C SER A 180 -12.63 -10.15 27.70
N VAL A 181 -12.45 -9.10 26.93
CA VAL A 181 -12.84 -7.72 27.30
C VAL A 181 -13.65 -7.08 26.17
N THR A 182 -14.70 -6.32 26.57
CA THR A 182 -15.55 -5.55 25.66
C THR A 182 -15.65 -4.12 26.24
N PRO A 183 -14.61 -3.29 26.03
CA PRO A 183 -14.49 -2.01 26.72
C PRO A 183 -15.57 -0.98 26.33
N TYR A 184 -16.08 -1.06 25.09
CA TYR A 184 -17.05 -0.12 24.57
C TYR A 184 -18.14 -0.86 23.78
N GLU A 185 -19.40 -0.44 23.96
CA GLU A 185 -20.55 -0.97 23.22
C GLU A 185 -20.39 -0.68 21.70
N GLY A 186 -20.79 -1.64 20.87
CA GLY A 186 -20.71 -1.52 19.40
C GLY A 186 -19.33 -1.79 18.80
N LEU A 187 -18.28 -1.95 19.61
CA LEU A 187 -16.96 -2.40 19.17
C LEU A 187 -16.79 -3.91 19.37
N PRO A 188 -15.90 -4.56 18.60
CA PRO A 188 -15.62 -6.00 18.78
C PRO A 188 -14.99 -6.29 20.15
N SER A 189 -15.22 -7.48 20.68
CA SER A 189 -14.51 -7.94 21.86
C SER A 189 -13.05 -8.29 21.52
N LEU A 190 -12.14 -8.10 22.46
CA LEU A 190 -10.79 -8.67 22.40
C LEU A 190 -10.72 -9.92 23.26
N HIS A 191 -10.44 -11.05 22.63
CA HIS A 191 -10.22 -12.34 23.25
C HIS A 191 -8.71 -12.63 23.32
N SER A 192 -8.21 -12.90 24.52
CA SER A 192 -6.81 -13.24 24.77
C SER A 192 -6.74 -14.69 25.26
N ALA A 193 -6.48 -15.63 24.34
CA ALA A 193 -6.24 -17.01 24.73
C ALA A 193 -4.80 -17.16 25.25
N HIS A 194 -4.61 -17.87 26.39
CA HIS A 194 -3.31 -17.96 27.08
C HIS A 194 -3.12 -19.28 27.83
N ASN A 195 -1.86 -19.65 28.09
CA ASN A 195 -1.47 -20.72 28.96
C ASN A 195 -0.83 -20.23 30.27
N ALA A 196 -1.22 -19.03 30.73
CA ALA A 196 -0.78 -18.47 31.99
C ALA A 196 -1.24 -19.32 33.18
N ILE A 197 -0.45 -19.35 34.26
CA ILE A 197 -0.79 -20.03 35.51
C ILE A 197 -1.66 -19.17 36.42
N GLU A 198 -1.67 -17.86 36.24
CA GLU A 198 -2.47 -16.88 36.97
C GLU A 198 -2.94 -15.76 36.05
N LEU A 199 -4.20 -15.36 36.22
CA LEU A 199 -4.75 -14.12 35.71
C LEU A 199 -5.17 -13.24 36.87
N ARG A 200 -4.73 -11.95 36.85
CA ARG A 200 -5.15 -10.96 37.83
C ARG A 200 -5.78 -9.78 37.15
N LYS A 201 -7.03 -9.46 37.46
CA LYS A 201 -7.71 -8.25 37.01
C LYS A 201 -7.03 -7.01 37.59
N THR A 202 -6.70 -6.03 36.77
CA THR A 202 -5.95 -4.82 37.18
C THR A 202 -6.74 -3.55 37.04
N GLY A 203 -7.35 -3.29 35.86
CA GLY A 203 -8.18 -2.11 35.61
C GLY A 203 -7.42 -0.76 35.73
N ASN A 204 -6.20 -0.70 35.20
CA ASN A 204 -5.33 0.47 35.34
C ASN A 204 -5.12 1.21 34.02
N TRP A 205 -5.19 2.55 34.07
CA TRP A 205 -4.75 3.40 32.96
C TRP A 205 -3.25 3.68 33.03
N TYR A 206 -2.58 3.54 31.89
CA TYR A 206 -1.21 3.99 31.62
C TYR A 206 -1.31 5.26 30.79
N ARG A 207 -0.81 6.39 31.30
CA ARG A 207 -1.07 7.73 30.76
C ARG A 207 0.13 8.30 30.04
N ASN A 208 -0.15 9.21 29.08
CA ASN A 208 0.83 10.06 28.43
C ASN A 208 1.89 9.31 27.61
N PHE A 209 1.52 8.24 26.90
CA PHE A 209 2.39 7.73 25.83
C PHE A 209 2.58 8.79 24.76
N GLU A 210 3.77 8.87 24.19
CA GLU A 210 4.07 9.80 23.11
C GLU A 210 4.59 9.07 21.87
N TYR A 211 4.10 9.50 20.70
CA TYR A 211 4.42 8.95 19.38
C TYR A 211 5.27 9.95 18.59
N ASP A 212 6.60 9.79 18.61
CA ASP A 212 7.55 10.74 18.01
C ASP A 212 7.34 10.96 16.51
N ALA A 213 6.95 9.93 15.76
CA ALA A 213 6.71 10.07 14.33
C ALA A 213 5.48 10.95 14.05
N GLU A 214 4.42 10.84 14.87
CA GLU A 214 3.22 11.67 14.72
C GLU A 214 3.49 13.11 15.17
N ARG A 215 4.27 13.31 16.25
CA ARG A 215 4.70 14.66 16.69
C ARG A 215 5.46 15.39 15.58
N LYS A 216 6.43 14.72 14.94
CA LYS A 216 7.20 15.28 13.82
C LYS A 216 6.34 15.62 12.60
N ARG A 217 5.19 14.97 12.47
CA ARG A 217 4.22 15.20 11.40
C ARG A 217 3.16 16.25 11.74
N GLY A 218 3.22 16.85 12.95
CA GLY A 218 2.22 17.82 13.41
C GLY A 218 0.83 17.23 13.63
N LEU A 219 0.75 15.95 14.02
CA LEU A 219 -0.48 15.23 14.29
C LEU A 219 -0.61 14.92 15.78
N ASP A 220 -1.81 14.45 16.21
CA ASP A 220 -2.01 13.98 17.57
C ASP A 220 -1.06 12.84 17.88
N PHE A 221 -0.29 12.99 18.96
CA PHE A 221 0.82 12.12 19.30
C PHE A 221 0.82 11.64 20.76
N SER A 222 -0.17 12.04 21.56
CA SER A 222 -0.32 11.61 22.95
C SER A 222 -1.47 10.64 23.09
N GLU A 223 -1.31 9.60 23.92
CA GLU A 223 -2.33 8.56 24.12
C GLU A 223 -2.27 7.99 25.54
N ASP A 224 -3.42 7.59 26.07
CA ASP A 224 -3.53 6.76 27.27
C ASP A 224 -4.00 5.37 26.89
N LEU A 225 -3.44 4.35 27.54
CA LEU A 225 -3.75 2.96 27.27
C LEU A 225 -4.27 2.25 28.53
N PHE A 226 -5.25 1.38 28.38
CA PHE A 226 -5.85 0.67 29.50
C PHE A 226 -5.29 -0.75 29.63
N SER A 227 -4.95 -1.17 30.86
CA SER A 227 -4.54 -2.55 31.19
C SER A 227 -5.64 -3.24 31.97
N PRO A 228 -6.45 -4.13 31.35
CA PRO A 228 -7.56 -4.78 32.03
C PRO A 228 -7.12 -5.89 33.00
N PHE A 229 -6.01 -6.57 32.69
CA PHE A 229 -5.51 -7.70 33.49
C PHE A 229 -4.01 -7.89 33.32
N MET A 230 -3.44 -8.74 34.17
CA MET A 230 -2.08 -9.24 34.13
C MET A 230 -2.09 -10.77 34.04
N LEU A 231 -1.23 -11.32 33.20
CA LEU A 231 -0.99 -12.76 33.04
C LEU A 231 0.37 -13.12 33.61
N ARG A 232 0.46 -14.21 34.41
CA ARG A 232 1.71 -14.73 34.94
C ARG A 232 1.97 -16.13 34.39
N PHE A 233 3.19 -16.35 33.92
CA PHE A 233 3.65 -17.63 33.37
C PHE A 233 4.84 -18.13 34.16
N ASP A 234 4.90 -19.45 34.35
CA ASP A 234 6.08 -20.15 34.88
C ASP A 234 6.81 -20.82 33.70
N LEU A 235 7.94 -20.22 33.30
CA LEU A 235 8.71 -20.70 32.17
C LEU A 235 9.60 -21.91 32.48
N ARG A 236 9.80 -22.23 33.75
CA ARG A 236 10.48 -23.48 34.16
C ARG A 236 9.57 -24.69 33.93
N PHE A 237 8.29 -24.54 34.15
CA PHE A 237 7.30 -25.58 33.94
C PHE A 237 6.88 -25.72 32.49
N CYS A 238 6.43 -24.64 31.84
CA CYS A 238 5.85 -24.71 30.51
C CYS A 238 6.86 -24.44 29.36
N ARG A 239 8.07 -23.90 29.69
CA ARG A 239 9.14 -23.47 28.75
C ARG A 239 8.67 -22.52 27.61
N GLN A 240 7.37 -22.32 27.46
CA GLN A 240 6.76 -21.46 26.47
C GLN A 240 5.52 -20.78 27.05
N ALA A 241 5.50 -19.45 27.01
CA ALA A 241 4.30 -18.66 27.21
C ALA A 241 3.69 -18.31 25.85
N SER A 242 2.37 -18.46 25.72
CA SER A 242 1.64 -18.22 24.48
C SER A 242 0.43 -17.35 24.74
N ILE A 243 0.23 -16.33 23.87
CA ILE A 243 -0.95 -15.49 23.86
C ILE A 243 -1.45 -15.42 22.40
N ILE A 244 -2.77 -15.59 22.21
CA ILE A 244 -3.43 -15.29 20.92
C ILE A 244 -4.46 -14.19 21.20
N ALA A 245 -4.18 -12.98 20.72
CA ALA A 245 -5.11 -11.86 20.76
C ALA A 245 -5.96 -11.88 19.49
N SER A 246 -7.29 -11.90 19.62
CA SER A 246 -8.20 -12.12 18.50
C SER A 246 -9.54 -11.43 18.72
N THR A 247 -10.24 -11.09 17.63
CA THR A 247 -11.65 -10.66 17.65
C THR A 247 -12.62 -11.82 17.85
N GLU A 248 -12.14 -13.06 17.74
CA GLU A 248 -12.90 -14.29 17.93
C GLU A 248 -12.27 -15.17 19.01
N PRO A 249 -13.05 -15.91 19.81
CA PRO A 249 -12.50 -16.87 20.77
C PRO A 249 -11.62 -17.92 20.07
N ARG A 250 -10.40 -18.13 20.59
CA ARG A 250 -9.44 -19.12 20.09
C ARG A 250 -8.91 -19.98 21.23
N GLY A 251 -8.38 -21.15 20.88
CA GLY A 251 -7.69 -22.01 21.85
C GLY A 251 -6.17 -21.82 21.77
N VAL A 252 -5.51 -21.55 22.89
CA VAL A 252 -4.06 -21.32 22.94
C VAL A 252 -3.24 -22.54 22.50
N ALA A 253 -3.76 -23.75 22.62
CA ALA A 253 -3.11 -24.99 22.18
C ALA A 253 -2.82 -25.00 20.67
N GLN A 254 -3.60 -24.24 19.86
CA GLN A 254 -3.42 -24.12 18.42
C GLN A 254 -2.24 -23.22 18.01
N ALA A 255 -1.62 -22.48 18.94
CA ALA A 255 -0.56 -21.50 18.63
C ALA A 255 0.62 -22.09 17.86
N VAL A 256 1.03 -23.34 18.17
CA VAL A 256 2.11 -24.05 17.48
C VAL A 256 1.69 -24.46 16.06
N GLU A 257 0.45 -24.87 15.88
CA GLU A 257 -0.11 -25.23 14.58
C GLU A 257 -0.22 -24.00 13.66
N TYR A 258 -0.77 -22.90 14.16
CA TYR A 258 -0.82 -21.62 13.46
C TYR A 258 0.58 -21.16 13.01
N ARG A 259 1.57 -21.28 13.90
CA ARG A 259 2.96 -20.95 13.55
C ARG A 259 3.50 -21.80 12.40
N ARG A 260 3.23 -23.11 12.40
CA ARG A 260 3.64 -24.03 11.32
C ARG A 260 2.94 -23.71 10.01
N ALA A 261 1.63 -23.45 10.06
CA ALA A 261 0.81 -23.10 8.90
C ALA A 261 1.34 -21.81 8.25
N GLU A 262 1.63 -20.77 9.04
CA GLU A 262 2.12 -19.49 8.55
C GLU A 262 3.54 -19.61 7.94
N ILE A 263 4.43 -20.37 8.55
CA ILE A 263 5.76 -20.68 7.97
C ILE A 263 5.60 -21.38 6.61
N THR A 264 4.69 -22.35 6.53
CA THR A 264 4.44 -23.11 5.29
C THR A 264 3.87 -22.21 4.19
N ARG A 265 2.90 -21.34 4.53
CA ARG A 265 2.30 -20.38 3.60
C ARG A 265 3.36 -19.43 3.01
N ARG A 266 4.22 -18.86 3.86
CA ARG A 266 5.29 -17.95 3.42
C ARG A 266 6.34 -18.64 2.55
N ARG A 267 6.71 -19.88 2.88
CA ARG A 267 7.61 -20.68 2.03
C ARG A 267 7.04 -20.93 0.65
N LYS A 268 5.74 -21.22 0.53
CA LYS A 268 5.09 -21.40 -0.77
C LYS A 268 5.20 -20.14 -1.65
N THR A 269 5.05 -18.96 -1.06
CA THR A 269 5.21 -17.67 -1.79
C THR A 269 6.64 -17.50 -2.31
N LEU A 270 7.64 -17.85 -1.51
CA LEU A 270 9.05 -17.76 -1.94
C LEU A 270 9.40 -18.77 -3.03
N VAL A 271 8.91 -20.00 -2.92
CA VAL A 271 9.13 -21.05 -3.94
C VAL A 271 8.50 -20.69 -5.29
N ALA A 272 7.39 -19.95 -5.28
CA ALA A 272 6.76 -19.47 -6.50
C ALA A 272 7.53 -18.33 -7.19
N CYS A 273 8.50 -17.71 -6.52
CA CYS A 273 9.32 -16.64 -7.08
C CYS A 273 10.47 -17.21 -7.94
N PRO A 274 10.52 -16.95 -9.26
CA PRO A 274 11.44 -17.63 -10.18
C PRO A 274 12.84 -16.99 -10.19
N THR A 275 13.42 -16.72 -9.01
CA THR A 275 14.79 -16.16 -8.87
C THR A 275 15.43 -16.59 -7.56
N GLU A 276 16.78 -16.68 -7.56
CA GLU A 276 17.60 -16.89 -6.37
C GLU A 276 18.12 -15.56 -5.77
N ASP A 277 17.84 -14.43 -6.41
CA ASP A 277 18.20 -13.11 -5.91
C ASP A 277 17.48 -12.81 -4.60
N SER A 278 18.22 -12.70 -3.51
CA SER A 278 17.68 -12.54 -2.14
C SER A 278 16.94 -11.22 -1.93
N PHE A 279 17.33 -10.16 -2.64
CA PHE A 279 16.65 -8.88 -2.64
C PHE A 279 15.25 -9.02 -3.26
N ILE A 280 15.17 -9.60 -4.44
CA ILE A 280 13.92 -9.83 -5.17
C ILE A 280 13.02 -10.84 -4.43
N GLN A 281 13.57 -11.88 -3.82
CA GLN A 281 12.81 -12.79 -2.96
C GLN A 281 12.19 -12.07 -1.76
N SER A 282 12.90 -11.10 -1.17
CA SER A 282 12.37 -10.28 -0.08
C SER A 282 11.19 -9.42 -0.53
N LEU A 283 11.29 -8.79 -1.70
CA LEU A 283 10.20 -8.03 -2.31
C LEU A 283 9.00 -8.93 -2.70
N ALA A 284 9.26 -10.14 -3.20
CA ALA A 284 8.21 -11.11 -3.51
C ALA A 284 7.47 -11.60 -2.25
N ALA A 285 8.17 -11.71 -1.12
CA ALA A 285 7.54 -11.98 0.18
C ALA A 285 6.68 -10.79 0.64
N ALA A 286 7.20 -9.56 0.50
CA ALA A 286 6.47 -8.32 0.81
C ALA A 286 5.21 -8.17 -0.05
N SER A 287 5.26 -8.52 -1.34
CA SER A 287 4.13 -8.38 -2.28
C SER A 287 2.86 -9.08 -1.79
N ALA A 288 2.99 -10.19 -1.06
CA ALA A 288 1.85 -10.93 -0.54
C ALA A 288 1.13 -10.21 0.60
N GLN A 289 1.76 -9.23 1.24
CA GLN A 289 1.20 -8.52 2.38
C GLN A 289 0.20 -7.42 1.97
N TYR A 290 0.29 -6.95 0.73
CA TYR A 290 -0.63 -5.93 0.18
C TYR A 290 -1.93 -6.51 -0.37
N ILE A 291 -1.96 -7.81 -0.67
CA ILE A 291 -3.13 -8.50 -1.25
C ILE A 291 -4.08 -8.91 -0.11
N VAL A 292 -5.30 -8.38 -0.13
CA VAL A 292 -6.29 -8.58 0.92
C VAL A 292 -7.64 -9.00 0.36
N SER A 293 -8.49 -9.55 1.23
CA SER A 293 -9.87 -9.92 0.88
C SER A 293 -10.78 -8.70 0.88
N ARG A 294 -11.71 -8.65 -0.09
CA ARG A 294 -12.85 -7.73 -0.16
C ARG A 294 -14.10 -8.56 -0.46
N GLY A 295 -14.87 -8.92 0.58
CA GLY A 295 -15.89 -9.95 0.44
C GLY A 295 -15.28 -11.26 -0.07
N ASP A 296 -15.85 -11.83 -1.12
CA ASP A 296 -15.36 -13.05 -1.78
C ASP A 296 -14.20 -12.77 -2.77
N ASP A 297 -14.00 -11.53 -3.14
CA ASP A 297 -12.96 -11.09 -4.09
C ASP A 297 -11.66 -10.64 -3.38
N LYS A 298 -10.71 -10.15 -4.16
CA LYS A 298 -9.43 -9.60 -3.68
C LYS A 298 -9.25 -8.15 -4.11
N THR A 299 -8.44 -7.43 -3.32
CA THR A 299 -7.99 -6.07 -3.64
C THR A 299 -6.56 -5.86 -3.13
N VAL A 300 -6.02 -4.65 -3.33
CA VAL A 300 -4.68 -4.25 -2.89
C VAL A 300 -4.78 -3.10 -1.90
N ILE A 301 -4.13 -3.23 -0.74
CA ILE A 301 -3.86 -2.08 0.13
C ILE A 301 -2.72 -1.28 -0.50
N ALA A 302 -2.95 0.01 -0.76
CA ALA A 302 -1.97 0.89 -1.41
C ALA A 302 -0.69 1.05 -0.58
N GLY A 303 -0.83 1.08 0.76
CA GLY A 303 0.33 1.15 1.64
C GLY A 303 -0.02 1.08 3.12
N TYR A 304 0.89 0.54 3.89
CA TYR A 304 0.81 0.48 5.34
C TYR A 304 1.70 1.57 5.95
N HIS A 305 1.18 2.30 6.98
CA HIS A 305 0.05 1.86 7.82
C HIS A 305 -1.33 2.40 7.38
N TRP A 306 -1.42 3.57 6.74
CA TRP A 306 -2.65 4.39 6.69
C TRP A 306 -3.45 4.35 5.40
N PHE A 307 -2.92 3.81 4.30
CA PHE A 307 -3.71 3.72 3.09
C PHE A 307 -4.72 2.55 3.12
N GLY A 308 -5.84 2.74 2.43
CA GLY A 308 -6.84 1.72 2.13
C GLY A 308 -6.59 1.08 0.75
N ASP A 309 -7.66 0.62 0.09
CA ASP A 309 -7.59 0.21 -1.30
C ASP A 309 -7.95 1.38 -2.22
N TRP A 310 -6.97 1.70 -3.05
CA TRP A 310 -7.02 2.77 -4.01
C TRP A 310 -6.94 2.21 -5.42
N GLY A 311 -7.83 2.69 -6.33
CA GLY A 311 -7.93 2.14 -7.68
C GLY A 311 -6.71 2.38 -8.53
N ARG A 312 -6.18 3.60 -8.54
CA ARG A 312 -4.92 3.94 -9.23
C ARG A 312 -3.79 3.05 -8.79
N ASP A 313 -3.56 3.01 -7.47
CA ASP A 313 -2.47 2.24 -6.86
C ASP A 313 -2.61 0.75 -7.15
N THR A 314 -3.85 0.24 -7.07
CA THR A 314 -4.14 -1.15 -7.39
C THR A 314 -3.81 -1.48 -8.84
N MET A 315 -4.21 -0.64 -9.81
CA MET A 315 -3.97 -0.91 -11.23
C MET A 315 -2.49 -0.82 -11.61
N ILE A 316 -1.74 0.12 -11.00
CA ILE A 316 -0.29 0.22 -11.18
C ILE A 316 0.43 -0.97 -10.51
N ALA A 317 0.02 -1.33 -9.29
CA ALA A 317 0.71 -2.36 -8.51
C ALA A 317 0.37 -3.79 -8.93
N LEU A 318 -0.83 -4.06 -9.45
CA LEU A 318 -1.32 -5.41 -9.76
C LEU A 318 -0.34 -6.23 -10.61
N PRO A 319 0.22 -5.71 -11.73
CA PRO A 319 1.13 -6.52 -12.55
C PRO A 319 2.33 -7.04 -11.75
N GLY A 320 3.01 -6.15 -11.02
CA GLY A 320 4.22 -6.50 -10.26
C GLY A 320 3.97 -7.37 -9.02
N LEU A 321 2.85 -7.14 -8.30
CA LEU A 321 2.51 -7.91 -7.10
C LEU A 321 2.06 -9.35 -7.40
N THR A 322 1.54 -9.61 -8.59
CA THR A 322 0.83 -10.87 -8.88
C THR A 322 1.46 -11.69 -9.99
N LEU A 323 1.73 -11.09 -11.15
CA LEU A 323 2.03 -11.83 -12.37
C LEU A 323 3.38 -12.55 -12.34
N PRO A 324 4.51 -11.92 -11.91
CA PRO A 324 5.81 -12.57 -11.85
C PRO A 324 5.86 -13.75 -10.88
N THR A 325 4.97 -13.79 -9.89
CA THR A 325 4.87 -14.84 -8.87
C THR A 325 3.74 -15.84 -9.14
N GLY A 326 3.12 -15.80 -10.33
CA GLY A 326 2.12 -16.78 -10.77
C GLY A 326 0.75 -16.66 -10.08
N LYS A 327 0.44 -15.54 -9.42
CA LYS A 327 -0.84 -15.32 -8.71
C LYS A 327 -1.94 -14.85 -9.70
N TYR A 328 -2.13 -15.56 -10.81
CA TYR A 328 -3.00 -15.14 -11.91
C TYR A 328 -4.48 -15.06 -11.52
N GLU A 329 -4.97 -16.00 -10.70
CA GLU A 329 -6.35 -15.97 -10.22
C GLU A 329 -6.64 -14.77 -9.31
N ILE A 330 -5.65 -14.34 -8.55
CA ILE A 330 -5.77 -13.11 -7.74
C ILE A 330 -5.85 -11.89 -8.65
N ALA A 331 -5.00 -11.79 -9.66
CA ALA A 331 -5.05 -10.72 -10.64
C ALA A 331 -6.41 -10.67 -11.36
N ARG A 332 -6.93 -11.83 -11.79
CA ARG A 332 -8.25 -11.96 -12.41
C ARG A 332 -9.38 -11.48 -11.49
N SER A 333 -9.36 -11.90 -10.22
CA SER A 333 -10.35 -11.47 -9.21
C SER A 333 -10.34 -9.95 -9.02
N ILE A 334 -9.15 -9.34 -8.90
CA ILE A 334 -9.01 -7.88 -8.74
C ILE A 334 -9.55 -7.14 -9.98
N LEU A 335 -9.15 -7.55 -11.19
CA LEU A 335 -9.63 -6.93 -12.44
C LEU A 335 -11.16 -7.01 -12.57
N ARG A 336 -11.74 -8.18 -12.24
CA ARG A 336 -13.19 -8.39 -12.21
C ARG A 336 -13.89 -7.47 -11.19
N THR A 337 -13.33 -7.34 -10.00
CA THR A 337 -13.89 -6.48 -8.95
C THR A 337 -13.96 -5.03 -9.41
N PHE A 338 -12.87 -4.50 -9.96
CA PHE A 338 -12.85 -3.12 -10.43
C PHE A 338 -13.73 -2.90 -11.67
N ALA A 339 -13.84 -3.88 -12.57
CA ALA A 339 -14.75 -3.82 -13.72
C ALA A 339 -16.22 -3.59 -13.29
N LYS A 340 -16.66 -4.26 -12.21
CA LYS A 340 -18.02 -4.10 -11.64
C LYS A 340 -18.28 -2.70 -11.06
N HIS A 341 -17.22 -1.93 -10.73
CA HIS A 341 -17.34 -0.61 -10.10
C HIS A 341 -17.06 0.55 -11.05
N VAL A 342 -16.85 0.29 -12.35
CA VAL A 342 -16.74 1.37 -13.34
C VAL A 342 -18.08 2.12 -13.40
N ASN A 343 -18.02 3.43 -13.34
CA ASN A 343 -19.20 4.29 -13.38
C ASN A 343 -18.95 5.53 -14.25
N GLN A 344 -19.72 5.70 -15.30
CA GLN A 344 -19.58 6.78 -16.29
C GLN A 344 -18.13 6.88 -16.82
N GLY A 345 -17.54 5.75 -17.17
CA GLY A 345 -16.19 5.68 -17.74
C GLY A 345 -15.05 5.95 -16.75
N MET A 346 -15.33 6.03 -15.45
CA MET A 346 -14.35 6.24 -14.40
C MET A 346 -14.20 5.02 -13.50
N LEU A 347 -12.99 4.76 -13.06
CA LEU A 347 -12.69 3.76 -12.04
C LEU A 347 -12.69 4.44 -10.65
N PRO A 348 -13.16 3.77 -9.59
CA PRO A 348 -13.05 4.33 -8.25
C PRO A 348 -11.59 4.65 -7.89
N ASN A 349 -11.34 5.85 -7.40
CA ASN A 349 -10.02 6.18 -6.86
C ASN A 349 -9.85 5.63 -5.43
N ARG A 350 -10.90 5.72 -4.61
CA ARG A 350 -10.88 5.24 -3.24
C ARG A 350 -12.23 4.63 -2.83
N PHE A 351 -12.17 3.58 -2.02
CA PHE A 351 -13.31 3.08 -1.27
C PHE A 351 -13.19 3.60 0.16
N PRO A 352 -14.13 4.45 0.66
CA PRO A 352 -14.03 5.07 1.98
C PRO A 352 -14.00 4.05 3.13
N ASP A 353 -13.13 4.26 4.14
CA ASP A 353 -12.96 3.36 5.30
C ASP A 353 -14.25 3.21 6.13
N ALA A 354 -15.03 4.26 6.26
CA ALA A 354 -16.32 4.22 6.97
C ALA A 354 -17.43 3.47 6.20
N GLY A 355 -17.15 3.05 4.96
CA GLY A 355 -18.17 2.60 4.02
C GLY A 355 -18.84 3.80 3.34
N GLY A 356 -19.54 3.57 2.23
CA GLY A 356 -20.20 4.63 1.47
C GLY A 356 -19.98 4.50 -0.03
N THR A 357 -20.32 5.55 -0.76
CA THR A 357 -20.17 5.59 -2.21
C THR A 357 -18.67 5.71 -2.57
N PRO A 358 -18.17 4.90 -3.50
CA PRO A 358 -16.80 5.04 -3.99
C PRO A 358 -16.52 6.44 -4.56
N GLU A 359 -15.30 6.93 -4.37
CA GLU A 359 -14.88 8.25 -4.86
C GLU A 359 -14.30 8.13 -6.28
N TYR A 360 -14.81 8.94 -7.22
CA TYR A 360 -14.45 8.88 -8.64
C TYR A 360 -13.71 10.16 -9.09
N ASN A 361 -12.65 10.54 -8.39
CA ASN A 361 -11.89 11.76 -8.61
C ASN A 361 -10.51 11.49 -9.26
N THR A 362 -10.49 10.71 -10.34
CA THR A 362 -9.24 10.35 -11.04
C THR A 362 -9.48 10.20 -12.53
N VAL A 363 -8.51 10.66 -13.36
CA VAL A 363 -8.51 10.44 -14.81
C VAL A 363 -7.63 9.26 -15.21
N ASP A 364 -6.60 8.98 -14.43
CA ASP A 364 -5.56 8.00 -14.76
C ASP A 364 -5.91 6.56 -14.35
N ALA A 365 -6.67 6.34 -13.27
CA ALA A 365 -6.98 4.99 -12.80
C ALA A 365 -7.69 4.13 -13.85
N ALA A 366 -8.65 4.72 -14.60
CA ALA A 366 -9.34 4.01 -15.68
C ALA A 366 -8.38 3.66 -16.84
N LEU A 367 -7.40 4.49 -17.11
CA LEU A 367 -6.40 4.25 -18.15
C LEU A 367 -5.36 3.20 -17.71
N TRP A 368 -4.94 3.21 -16.45
CA TRP A 368 -4.10 2.16 -15.88
C TRP A 368 -4.79 0.78 -15.87
N PHE A 369 -6.12 0.75 -15.83
CA PHE A 369 -6.87 -0.50 -15.91
C PHE A 369 -6.65 -1.24 -17.24
N PHE A 370 -6.52 -0.51 -18.36
CA PHE A 370 -6.15 -1.11 -19.65
C PHE A 370 -4.76 -1.76 -19.58
N GLU A 371 -3.79 -1.07 -18.99
CA GLU A 371 -2.42 -1.60 -18.86
C GLU A 371 -2.36 -2.84 -17.95
N ALA A 372 -3.07 -2.81 -16.82
CA ALA A 372 -3.17 -3.96 -15.93
C ALA A 372 -3.78 -5.20 -16.64
N ALA A 373 -4.87 -5.00 -17.39
CA ALA A 373 -5.51 -6.07 -18.17
C ALA A 373 -4.64 -6.56 -19.32
N ARG A 374 -3.93 -5.66 -20.03
CA ARG A 374 -2.97 -6.03 -21.07
C ARG A 374 -1.84 -6.90 -20.49
N SER A 375 -1.28 -6.49 -19.33
CA SER A 375 -0.27 -7.28 -18.63
C SER A 375 -0.80 -8.65 -18.25
N TYR A 376 -1.98 -8.71 -17.64
CA TYR A 376 -2.64 -9.98 -17.30
C TYR A 376 -2.79 -10.89 -18.51
N LEU A 377 -3.34 -10.37 -19.62
CA LEU A 377 -3.50 -11.13 -20.85
C LEU A 377 -2.16 -11.65 -21.41
N ALA A 378 -1.10 -10.82 -21.34
CA ALA A 378 0.24 -11.20 -21.81
C ALA A 378 0.83 -12.37 -20.99
N TYR A 379 0.56 -12.42 -19.68
CA TYR A 379 1.05 -13.50 -18.82
C TYR A 379 0.21 -14.78 -18.88
N THR A 380 -1.10 -14.65 -19.03
CA THR A 380 -2.03 -15.79 -18.92
C THR A 380 -2.50 -16.34 -20.25
N GLY A 381 -2.63 -15.48 -21.26
CA GLY A 381 -3.32 -15.81 -22.52
C GLY A 381 -4.84 -15.96 -22.36
N ASP A 382 -5.43 -15.51 -21.23
CA ASP A 382 -6.85 -15.67 -20.91
C ASP A 382 -7.71 -14.69 -21.72
N LEU A 383 -7.82 -14.96 -23.01
CA LEU A 383 -8.53 -14.12 -23.96
C LEU A 383 -10.05 -14.15 -23.74
N GLU A 384 -10.58 -15.25 -23.21
CA GLU A 384 -12.01 -15.43 -22.93
C GLU A 384 -12.46 -14.46 -21.83
N PHE A 385 -11.78 -14.42 -20.71
CA PHE A 385 -12.07 -13.48 -19.62
C PHE A 385 -11.97 -12.02 -20.10
N VAL A 386 -10.93 -11.69 -20.87
CA VAL A 386 -10.76 -10.33 -21.38
C VAL A 386 -11.90 -9.96 -22.34
N ARG A 387 -12.29 -10.89 -23.25
CA ARG A 387 -13.38 -10.65 -24.19
C ARG A 387 -14.74 -10.45 -23.50
N ASP A 388 -15.06 -11.36 -22.54
CA ASP A 388 -16.42 -11.46 -22.02
C ASP A 388 -16.67 -10.53 -20.83
N GLU A 389 -15.65 -10.29 -20.00
CA GLU A 389 -15.82 -9.49 -18.79
C GLU A 389 -15.17 -8.09 -18.86
N LEU A 390 -14.04 -7.89 -19.58
CA LEU A 390 -13.33 -6.62 -19.58
C LEU A 390 -13.58 -5.75 -20.83
N TYR A 391 -13.61 -6.36 -22.02
CA TYR A 391 -13.72 -5.61 -23.28
C TYR A 391 -14.99 -4.73 -23.36
N PRO A 392 -16.19 -5.18 -22.95
CA PRO A 392 -17.38 -4.32 -22.91
C PRO A 392 -17.20 -3.12 -21.99
N VAL A 393 -16.55 -3.31 -20.84
CA VAL A 393 -16.26 -2.23 -19.88
C VAL A 393 -15.28 -1.23 -20.49
N PHE A 394 -14.26 -1.69 -21.21
CA PHE A 394 -13.30 -0.82 -21.89
C PHE A 394 -13.95 -0.01 -23.02
N VAL A 395 -14.86 -0.60 -23.78
CA VAL A 395 -15.65 0.12 -24.79
C VAL A 395 -16.46 1.24 -24.12
N ASP A 396 -17.08 0.97 -22.98
CA ASP A 396 -17.83 1.96 -22.20
C ASP A 396 -16.92 3.11 -21.72
N ILE A 397 -15.75 2.79 -21.14
CA ILE A 397 -14.76 3.79 -20.69
C ILE A 397 -14.36 4.71 -21.84
N ILE A 398 -13.95 4.16 -22.98
CA ILE A 398 -13.56 4.97 -24.15
C ILE A 398 -14.73 5.84 -24.64
N SER A 399 -15.95 5.30 -24.65
CA SER A 399 -17.14 6.02 -25.09
C SER A 399 -17.44 7.24 -24.19
N TRP A 400 -17.35 7.07 -22.88
CA TRP A 400 -17.50 8.17 -21.93
C TRP A 400 -16.42 9.24 -22.07
N GLN A 401 -15.17 8.83 -22.25
CA GLN A 401 -14.07 9.78 -22.42
C GLN A 401 -14.19 10.57 -23.74
N VAL A 402 -14.75 9.98 -24.79
CA VAL A 402 -15.03 10.67 -26.05
C VAL A 402 -16.22 11.61 -25.92
N CYS A 403 -17.34 11.16 -25.31
CA CYS A 403 -18.55 11.96 -25.13
C CYS A 403 -18.39 13.06 -24.07
N GLY A 404 -17.54 12.81 -23.08
CA GLY A 404 -17.35 13.61 -21.88
C GLY A 404 -17.95 12.98 -20.64
N THR A 405 -17.24 13.02 -19.52
CA THR A 405 -17.65 12.55 -18.21
C THR A 405 -17.37 13.60 -17.13
N ARG A 406 -17.40 13.22 -15.85
CA ARG A 406 -17.20 14.13 -14.70
C ARG A 406 -15.90 14.91 -14.83
N TYR A 407 -15.81 16.05 -14.15
CA TYR A 407 -14.61 16.89 -14.03
C TYR A 407 -14.03 17.38 -15.37
N GLY A 408 -14.85 17.55 -16.37
CA GLY A 408 -14.43 18.00 -17.70
C GLY A 408 -13.50 17.00 -18.41
N ILE A 409 -13.50 15.72 -18.01
CA ILE A 409 -12.73 14.68 -18.70
C ILE A 409 -13.38 14.40 -20.03
N LYS A 410 -12.69 14.79 -21.13
CA LYS A 410 -13.20 14.65 -22.50
C LYS A 410 -12.08 14.70 -23.53
N VAL A 411 -12.21 13.89 -24.56
CA VAL A 411 -11.39 14.01 -25.76
C VAL A 411 -11.78 15.26 -26.53
N ASP A 412 -10.82 16.14 -26.84
CA ASP A 412 -11.06 17.34 -27.63
C ASP A 412 -10.80 17.15 -29.16
N ASP A 413 -10.94 18.21 -29.94
CA ASP A 413 -10.76 18.18 -31.40
C ASP A 413 -9.33 17.76 -31.83
N SER A 414 -8.36 17.83 -30.93
CA SER A 414 -7.01 17.34 -31.19
C SER A 414 -6.89 15.83 -31.05
N GLY A 415 -7.93 15.13 -30.56
CA GLY A 415 -7.91 13.70 -30.25
C GLY A 415 -7.20 13.36 -28.94
N LEU A 416 -6.82 14.38 -28.14
CA LEU A 416 -6.17 14.25 -26.86
C LEU A 416 -7.18 14.37 -25.72
N LEU A 417 -6.92 13.75 -24.59
CA LEU A 417 -7.80 13.73 -23.43
C LEU A 417 -7.53 14.95 -22.54
N ALA A 418 -8.48 15.87 -22.48
CA ALA A 418 -8.48 16.97 -21.53
C ALA A 418 -9.15 16.58 -20.24
N SER A 419 -8.76 17.18 -19.12
CA SER A 419 -9.34 16.91 -17.79
C SER A 419 -9.13 18.09 -16.83
N GLY A 420 -10.00 18.21 -15.85
CA GLY A 420 -9.82 19.10 -14.71
C GLY A 420 -10.80 20.25 -14.60
N GLU A 421 -11.22 20.49 -13.36
CA GLU A 421 -11.99 21.63 -12.91
C GLU A 421 -11.17 22.39 -11.84
N LEU A 422 -11.60 23.62 -11.52
CA LEU A 422 -10.93 24.38 -10.46
C LEU A 422 -11.10 23.69 -9.10
N GLY A 423 -9.99 23.56 -8.37
CA GLY A 423 -9.98 22.96 -7.03
C GLY A 423 -10.01 21.43 -7.00
N VAL A 424 -9.92 20.73 -8.15
CA VAL A 424 -9.91 19.27 -8.25
C VAL A 424 -8.58 18.77 -8.81
N GLN A 425 -8.03 17.71 -8.19
CA GLN A 425 -6.88 16.94 -8.69
C GLN A 425 -7.37 15.61 -9.22
N LEU A 426 -6.88 15.21 -10.40
CA LEU A 426 -7.33 14.02 -11.09
C LEU A 426 -6.19 13.08 -11.49
N THR A 427 -4.93 13.54 -11.39
CA THR A 427 -3.73 12.74 -11.69
C THR A 427 -3.11 12.20 -10.41
N TRP A 428 -2.06 11.39 -10.53
CA TRP A 428 -1.33 10.87 -9.38
C TRP A 428 -0.64 11.96 -8.53
N MET A 429 -0.43 13.16 -9.10
CA MET A 429 0.06 14.34 -8.36
C MET A 429 -1.12 15.10 -7.73
N ASP A 430 -1.75 14.51 -6.72
CA ASP A 430 -3.06 14.91 -6.20
C ASP A 430 -3.02 15.61 -4.82
N ALA A 431 -1.85 16.06 -4.36
CA ALA A 431 -1.73 16.77 -3.08
C ALA A 431 -2.57 18.06 -3.06
N LYS A 432 -3.32 18.22 -1.96
CA LYS A 432 -4.17 19.38 -1.70
C LYS A 432 -4.16 19.75 -0.22
N VAL A 433 -4.04 21.04 0.07
CA VAL A 433 -4.07 21.59 1.43
C VAL A 433 -5.22 22.60 1.53
N GLY A 434 -6.30 22.24 2.19
CA GLY A 434 -7.52 23.05 2.16
C GLY A 434 -8.01 23.27 0.72
N ASP A 435 -8.08 24.52 0.28
CA ASP A 435 -8.44 24.89 -1.10
C ASP A 435 -7.24 25.01 -2.05
N TRP A 436 -6.01 24.93 -1.52
CA TRP A 436 -4.81 25.01 -2.33
C TRP A 436 -4.48 23.69 -3.00
N VAL A 437 -4.58 23.66 -4.33
CA VAL A 437 -4.09 22.59 -5.21
C VAL A 437 -2.59 22.79 -5.37
N VAL A 438 -1.77 21.91 -4.80
CA VAL A 438 -0.31 22.07 -4.77
C VAL A 438 0.30 21.99 -6.16
N THR A 439 -0.15 21.02 -6.95
CA THR A 439 0.35 20.78 -8.31
C THR A 439 -0.82 20.81 -9.30
N PRO A 440 -1.27 22.01 -9.73
CA PRO A 440 -2.42 22.10 -10.63
C PRO A 440 -2.04 21.61 -12.03
N ARG A 441 -2.72 20.54 -12.47
CA ARG A 441 -2.45 19.89 -13.77
C ARG A 441 -3.72 19.79 -14.62
N ARG A 442 -4.48 20.91 -14.68
CA ARG A 442 -5.69 21.03 -15.49
C ARG A 442 -5.35 21.20 -16.97
N GLY A 443 -6.07 20.52 -17.84
CA GLY A 443 -5.87 20.49 -19.28
C GLY A 443 -5.46 19.11 -19.75
N LYS A 444 -4.34 19.00 -20.42
CA LYS A 444 -3.81 17.76 -20.98
C LYS A 444 -2.48 17.41 -20.31
N PRO A 445 -2.47 16.64 -19.20
CA PRO A 445 -1.22 16.17 -18.60
C PRO A 445 -0.52 15.15 -19.51
N VAL A 446 0.80 15.15 -19.51
CA VAL A 446 1.62 14.37 -20.46
C VAL A 446 1.45 12.87 -20.31
N GLU A 447 1.45 12.35 -19.08
CA GLU A 447 1.26 10.92 -18.80
C GLU A 447 -0.16 10.45 -19.15
N ILE A 448 -1.15 11.32 -18.98
CA ILE A 448 -2.52 10.99 -19.35
C ILE A 448 -2.64 10.77 -20.85
N GLN A 449 -1.92 11.57 -21.66
CA GLN A 449 -1.89 11.36 -23.11
C GLN A 449 -1.17 10.05 -23.47
N ALA A 450 -0.09 9.73 -22.79
CA ALA A 450 0.63 8.47 -23.01
C ALA A 450 -0.26 7.26 -22.70
N LEU A 451 -0.96 7.28 -21.57
CA LEU A 451 -1.91 6.24 -21.16
C LEU A 451 -3.12 6.17 -22.10
N TRP A 452 -3.67 7.32 -22.53
CA TRP A 452 -4.78 7.38 -23.50
C TRP A 452 -4.39 6.74 -24.84
N TYR A 453 -3.24 7.11 -25.38
CA TYR A 453 -2.72 6.49 -26.58
C TYR A 453 -2.53 4.98 -26.44
N SER A 454 -1.94 4.55 -25.32
CA SER A 454 -1.75 3.12 -25.04
C SER A 454 -3.08 2.39 -24.93
N ALA A 455 -4.09 2.97 -24.27
CA ALA A 455 -5.44 2.39 -24.18
C ALA A 455 -6.08 2.21 -25.57
N LEU A 456 -5.93 3.19 -26.48
CA LEU A 456 -6.43 3.07 -27.85
C LEU A 456 -5.72 1.96 -28.63
N CYS A 457 -4.41 1.83 -28.50
CA CYS A 457 -3.64 0.74 -29.15
C CYS A 457 -4.01 -0.64 -28.57
N ILE A 458 -4.27 -0.74 -27.25
CA ILE A 458 -4.76 -1.97 -26.63
C ILE A 458 -6.14 -2.33 -27.19
N MET A 459 -7.05 -1.36 -27.34
CA MET A 459 -8.37 -1.59 -27.92
C MET A 459 -8.31 -1.98 -29.39
N GLU A 460 -7.38 -1.42 -30.16
CA GLU A 460 -7.11 -1.82 -31.53
C GLU A 460 -6.67 -3.30 -31.61
N ASP A 461 -5.71 -3.71 -30.78
CA ASP A 461 -5.24 -5.11 -30.71
C ASP A 461 -6.36 -6.07 -30.30
N LEU A 462 -7.14 -5.74 -29.26
CA LEU A 462 -8.26 -6.55 -28.80
C LEU A 462 -9.36 -6.67 -29.83
N ALA A 463 -9.75 -5.56 -30.50
CA ALA A 463 -10.75 -5.59 -31.57
C ALA A 463 -10.30 -6.49 -32.72
N GLY A 464 -9.02 -6.42 -33.11
CA GLY A 464 -8.44 -7.31 -34.13
C GLY A 464 -8.50 -8.79 -33.71
N ARG A 465 -8.17 -9.11 -32.46
CA ARG A 465 -8.26 -10.48 -31.90
C ARG A 465 -9.69 -11.01 -31.87
N PHE A 466 -10.66 -10.11 -31.70
CA PHE A 466 -12.10 -10.48 -31.65
C PHE A 466 -12.78 -10.37 -33.03
N ALA A 467 -12.01 -10.12 -34.10
CA ALA A 467 -12.49 -9.96 -35.47
C ALA A 467 -13.52 -8.83 -35.66
N ASP A 468 -13.45 -7.78 -34.84
CA ASP A 468 -14.23 -6.54 -35.01
C ASP A 468 -13.42 -5.51 -35.83
N GLU A 469 -13.44 -5.66 -37.12
CA GLU A 469 -12.68 -4.79 -38.04
C GLU A 469 -13.12 -3.32 -37.98
N VAL A 470 -14.39 -3.05 -37.67
CA VAL A 470 -14.92 -1.68 -37.58
C VAL A 470 -14.35 -0.96 -36.37
N ALA A 471 -14.40 -1.60 -35.21
CA ALA A 471 -13.82 -1.08 -34.00
C ALA A 471 -12.30 -0.96 -34.12
N GLN A 472 -11.61 -1.95 -34.72
CA GLN A 472 -10.18 -1.91 -34.94
C GLN A 472 -9.77 -0.67 -35.76
N LYS A 473 -10.41 -0.42 -36.89
CA LYS A 473 -10.13 0.77 -37.73
C LYS A 473 -10.42 2.06 -37.01
N ARG A 474 -11.48 2.12 -36.21
CA ARG A 474 -11.83 3.28 -35.39
C ARG A 474 -10.73 3.59 -34.36
N TYR A 475 -10.30 2.59 -33.57
CA TYR A 475 -9.28 2.80 -32.55
C TYR A 475 -7.91 3.13 -33.17
N HIS A 476 -7.54 2.49 -34.26
CA HIS A 476 -6.35 2.85 -35.05
C HIS A 476 -6.36 4.31 -35.46
N HIS A 477 -7.47 4.80 -36.03
CA HIS A 477 -7.62 6.22 -36.45
C HIS A 477 -7.48 7.17 -35.25
N MET A 478 -8.14 6.87 -34.12
CA MET A 478 -8.07 7.70 -32.91
C MET A 478 -6.64 7.73 -32.37
N ALA A 479 -5.94 6.61 -32.28
CA ALA A 479 -4.56 6.52 -31.86
C ALA A 479 -3.63 7.35 -32.76
N ALA A 480 -3.79 7.24 -34.08
CA ALA A 480 -3.00 8.00 -35.04
C ALA A 480 -3.22 9.53 -34.92
N VAL A 481 -4.45 9.98 -34.65
CA VAL A 481 -4.76 11.40 -34.39
C VAL A 481 -4.09 11.85 -33.09
N ALA A 482 -4.25 11.12 -32.02
CA ALA A 482 -3.65 11.41 -30.71
C ALA A 482 -2.12 11.51 -30.80
N GLN A 483 -1.46 10.55 -31.46
CA GLN A 483 0.00 10.55 -31.66
C GLN A 483 0.52 11.79 -32.41
N ARG A 484 -0.13 12.15 -33.51
CA ARG A 484 0.28 13.35 -34.30
C ARG A 484 0.13 14.63 -33.49
N SER A 485 -1.00 14.77 -32.79
CA SER A 485 -1.28 15.95 -31.97
C SER A 485 -0.32 16.04 -30.77
N PHE A 486 -0.04 14.94 -30.12
CA PHE A 486 0.92 14.87 -29.01
C PHE A 486 2.31 15.35 -29.47
N ASN A 487 2.86 14.77 -30.53
CA ASN A 487 4.19 15.12 -31.03
C ASN A 487 4.33 16.58 -31.46
N ARG A 488 3.22 17.21 -31.87
CA ARG A 488 3.17 18.62 -32.22
C ARG A 488 3.07 19.56 -31.03
N LEU A 489 2.26 19.18 -30.01
CA LEU A 489 1.88 20.07 -28.90
C LEU A 489 2.78 19.93 -27.67
N PHE A 490 3.32 18.73 -27.42
CA PHE A 490 4.08 18.47 -26.20
C PHE A 490 5.58 18.59 -26.35
N TRP A 491 6.11 18.53 -27.57
CA TRP A 491 7.55 18.61 -27.75
C TRP A 491 8.07 20.04 -27.55
N ASN A 492 8.96 20.24 -26.59
CA ASN A 492 9.67 21.49 -26.34
C ASN A 492 11.06 21.41 -27.00
N GLU A 493 11.25 22.14 -28.08
CA GLU A 493 12.52 22.14 -28.85
C GLU A 493 13.66 22.75 -28.04
N ASP A 494 13.40 23.77 -27.21
CA ASP A 494 14.42 24.49 -26.45
C ASP A 494 15.00 23.61 -25.32
N LEU A 495 14.14 22.89 -24.61
CA LEU A 495 14.55 21.99 -23.50
C LEU A 495 14.91 20.59 -24.00
N GLY A 496 14.47 20.21 -25.19
CA GLY A 496 14.66 18.87 -25.75
C GLY A 496 13.94 17.76 -24.98
N CYS A 497 12.77 18.09 -24.42
CA CYS A 497 11.93 17.17 -23.67
C CYS A 497 10.45 17.52 -23.85
N LEU A 498 9.56 16.92 -23.05
CA LEU A 498 8.12 17.17 -23.15
C LEU A 498 7.65 18.23 -22.14
N HIS A 499 6.70 19.05 -22.54
CA HIS A 499 5.90 19.85 -21.60
C HIS A 499 5.11 18.93 -20.66
N ASP A 500 4.98 19.30 -19.36
CA ASP A 500 4.23 18.53 -18.39
C ASP A 500 2.71 18.62 -18.60
N VAL A 501 2.21 19.83 -18.92
CA VAL A 501 0.78 20.09 -19.19
C VAL A 501 0.62 21.05 -20.35
N VAL A 502 -0.35 20.75 -21.24
CA VAL A 502 -0.82 21.64 -22.31
C VAL A 502 -2.30 21.96 -22.07
N ASN A 503 -2.64 23.27 -21.98
CA ASN A 503 -3.99 23.70 -21.58
C ASN A 503 -4.59 24.81 -22.45
N GLY A 504 -4.01 25.08 -23.65
CA GLY A 504 -4.45 26.15 -24.56
C GLY A 504 -3.85 27.53 -24.29
N GLY A 505 -3.14 27.71 -23.16
CA GLY A 505 -2.25 28.84 -22.86
C GLY A 505 -0.77 28.44 -23.05
N PRO A 506 0.17 29.17 -22.40
CA PRO A 506 1.57 28.76 -22.38
C PRO A 506 1.68 27.36 -21.75
N PRO A 507 2.36 26.40 -22.41
CA PRO A 507 2.54 25.06 -21.84
C PRO A 507 3.40 25.09 -20.57
N ASP A 508 3.15 24.16 -19.64
CA ASP A 508 4.00 23.95 -18.48
C ASP A 508 5.30 23.24 -18.92
N ALA A 509 6.42 23.94 -18.79
CA ALA A 509 7.73 23.46 -19.20
C ALA A 509 8.54 22.86 -18.04
N SER A 510 7.94 22.65 -16.87
CA SER A 510 8.58 22.02 -15.70
C SER A 510 9.12 20.63 -16.06
N ILE A 511 10.38 20.36 -15.70
CA ILE A 511 10.96 19.03 -15.91
C ILE A 511 10.48 18.12 -14.79
N ARG A 512 9.47 17.29 -15.12
CA ARG A 512 8.84 16.31 -14.22
C ARG A 512 9.01 14.89 -14.74
N SER A 513 8.91 13.95 -13.83
CA SER A 513 9.02 12.50 -14.13
C SER A 513 7.90 11.97 -15.03
N ASN A 514 6.78 12.66 -15.12
CA ASN A 514 5.58 12.24 -15.88
C ASN A 514 5.85 11.93 -17.35
N GLN A 515 6.78 12.68 -17.97
CA GLN A 515 7.13 12.49 -19.38
C GLN A 515 7.70 11.10 -19.72
N ILE A 516 8.20 10.36 -18.70
CA ILE A 516 8.79 9.03 -18.91
C ILE A 516 7.76 8.03 -19.46
N PHE A 517 6.47 8.21 -19.14
CA PHE A 517 5.40 7.32 -19.60
C PHE A 517 5.18 7.36 -21.12
N ALA A 518 5.50 8.47 -21.78
CA ALA A 518 5.45 8.54 -23.23
C ALA A 518 6.46 7.61 -23.93
N VAL A 519 7.47 7.12 -23.18
CA VAL A 519 8.50 6.17 -23.65
C VAL A 519 8.31 4.79 -23.05
N SER A 520 8.07 4.69 -21.74
CA SER A 520 8.07 3.43 -20.99
C SER A 520 6.95 2.49 -21.35
N LEU A 521 5.74 3.02 -21.60
CA LEU A 521 4.57 2.20 -21.95
C LEU A 521 4.84 1.36 -23.20
N PRO A 522 4.21 0.18 -23.33
CA PRO A 522 4.43 -0.72 -24.47
C PRO A 522 4.24 -0.04 -25.81
N HIS A 523 3.23 0.80 -25.93
CA HIS A 523 2.94 1.60 -27.10
C HIS A 523 3.52 3.02 -26.94
N SER A 524 4.77 3.23 -27.42
CA SER A 524 5.39 4.55 -27.39
C SER A 524 4.84 5.45 -28.49
N MET A 525 4.51 6.68 -28.13
CA MET A 525 4.01 7.65 -29.09
C MET A 525 5.08 8.59 -29.65
N LEU A 526 6.33 8.50 -29.18
CA LEU A 526 7.44 9.33 -29.62
C LEU A 526 8.30 8.66 -30.70
N PRO A 527 8.86 9.42 -31.65
CA PRO A 527 10.00 8.99 -32.46
C PRO A 527 11.21 8.62 -31.61
N GLN A 528 12.05 7.70 -32.08
CA GLN A 528 13.14 7.13 -31.32
C GLN A 528 14.16 8.16 -30.82
N ASP A 529 14.48 9.17 -31.62
CA ASP A 529 15.38 10.28 -31.27
C ASP A 529 14.82 11.12 -30.11
N ARG A 530 13.54 11.47 -30.15
CA ARG A 530 12.86 12.20 -29.07
C ARG A 530 12.72 11.34 -27.83
N ALA A 531 12.38 10.06 -27.97
CA ALA A 531 12.30 9.13 -26.87
C ALA A 531 13.64 9.01 -26.11
N ARG A 532 14.77 8.95 -26.82
CA ARG A 532 16.11 8.95 -26.24
C ARG A 532 16.39 10.23 -25.45
N ARG A 533 16.13 11.40 -26.04
CA ARG A 533 16.33 12.71 -25.38
C ARG A 533 15.48 12.85 -24.10
N VAL A 534 14.24 12.35 -24.10
CA VAL A 534 13.39 12.33 -22.89
C VAL A 534 14.04 11.49 -21.78
N VAL A 535 14.54 10.28 -22.11
CA VAL A 535 15.18 9.41 -21.11
C VAL A 535 16.44 10.07 -20.56
N GLU A 536 17.30 10.63 -21.41
CA GLU A 536 18.52 11.34 -21.02
C GLU A 536 18.20 12.55 -20.12
N LYS A 537 17.16 13.32 -20.43
CA LYS A 537 16.71 14.46 -19.62
C LYS A 537 16.20 14.03 -18.24
N VAL A 538 15.44 12.94 -18.16
CA VAL A 538 14.95 12.39 -16.89
C VAL A 538 16.11 11.83 -16.08
N GLU A 539 17.05 11.14 -16.70
CA GLU A 539 18.27 10.61 -16.03
C GLU A 539 19.09 11.75 -15.42
N GLU A 540 19.37 12.80 -16.19
CA GLU A 540 20.21 13.93 -15.77
C GLU A 540 19.63 14.73 -14.60
N HIS A 541 18.30 14.99 -14.62
CA HIS A 541 17.68 15.94 -13.69
C HIS A 541 16.90 15.29 -12.56
N LEU A 542 16.41 14.07 -12.73
CA LEU A 542 15.44 13.48 -11.82
C LEU A 542 15.89 12.18 -11.16
N LEU A 543 16.82 11.43 -11.78
CA LEU A 543 17.25 10.14 -11.22
C LEU A 543 18.03 10.33 -9.92
N THR A 544 17.70 9.51 -8.93
CA THR A 544 18.37 9.38 -7.65
C THR A 544 18.63 7.91 -7.34
N PRO A 545 19.38 7.57 -6.29
CA PRO A 545 19.58 6.17 -5.90
C PRO A 545 18.30 5.40 -5.55
N PHE A 546 17.20 6.10 -5.21
CA PHE A 546 15.97 5.46 -4.72
C PHE A 546 14.76 5.60 -5.65
N GLY A 547 14.89 6.30 -6.77
CA GLY A 547 13.81 6.55 -7.73
C GLY A 547 13.94 7.86 -8.45
N LEU A 548 12.83 8.39 -8.99
CA LEU A 548 12.80 9.68 -9.67
C LEU A 548 12.23 10.78 -8.78
N ARG A 549 12.85 11.95 -8.82
CA ARG A 549 12.24 13.18 -8.28
C ARG A 549 10.96 13.52 -9.08
N SER A 550 9.98 14.04 -8.38
CA SER A 550 8.72 14.51 -8.99
C SER A 550 8.87 15.84 -9.75
N LEU A 551 9.91 16.62 -9.43
CA LEU A 551 10.26 17.90 -10.03
C LEU A 551 11.79 18.09 -10.02
N ALA A 552 12.35 18.70 -11.05
CA ALA A 552 13.79 18.97 -11.13
C ALA A 552 14.23 20.03 -10.10
N PRO A 553 15.43 19.90 -9.49
CA PRO A 553 15.96 20.86 -8.52
C PRO A 553 16.17 22.27 -9.05
N SER A 554 16.23 22.44 -10.37
CA SER A 554 16.36 23.75 -11.03
C SER A 554 15.05 24.52 -11.12
N ASP A 555 13.91 23.91 -10.81
CA ASP A 555 12.60 24.57 -10.83
C ASP A 555 12.41 25.46 -9.59
N ALA A 556 11.80 26.62 -9.78
CA ALA A 556 11.55 27.56 -8.70
C ALA A 556 10.59 27.04 -7.60
N GLN A 557 9.77 26.03 -7.95
CA GLN A 557 8.82 25.39 -7.02
C GLN A 557 9.40 24.14 -6.35
N TYR A 558 10.68 23.85 -6.53
CA TYR A 558 11.31 22.67 -5.96
C TYR A 558 11.38 22.72 -4.42
N HIS A 559 10.92 21.65 -3.80
CA HIS A 559 10.99 21.43 -2.35
C HIS A 559 11.60 20.04 -2.08
N GLY A 560 12.90 20.01 -1.79
CA GLY A 560 13.65 18.76 -1.60
C GLY A 560 13.44 18.07 -0.26
N CYS A 561 12.87 18.75 0.75
CA CYS A 561 12.64 18.22 2.09
C CYS A 561 11.15 17.97 2.34
N TYR A 562 10.82 16.79 2.89
CA TYR A 562 9.46 16.40 3.28
C TYR A 562 9.35 16.35 4.80
N THR A 563 9.20 17.54 5.42
CA THR A 563 9.20 17.72 6.88
C THR A 563 8.15 18.73 7.30
N GLY A 564 7.92 18.86 8.62
CA GLY A 564 6.97 19.82 9.18
C GLY A 564 5.55 19.29 9.32
N GLY A 565 4.59 20.20 9.48
CA GLY A 565 3.17 19.90 9.61
C GLY A 565 2.52 19.48 8.29
N PRO A 566 1.19 19.25 8.30
CA PRO A 566 0.48 18.78 7.09
C PRO A 566 0.67 19.72 5.89
N ALA A 567 0.60 21.03 6.08
CA ALA A 567 0.71 21.99 4.97
C ALA A 567 2.09 21.98 4.30
N GLU A 568 3.17 21.95 5.09
CA GLU A 568 4.54 21.92 4.58
C GLU A 568 4.83 20.60 3.85
N ARG A 569 4.41 19.47 4.44
CA ARG A 569 4.62 18.15 3.84
C ARG A 569 3.84 17.98 2.54
N ASP A 570 2.54 18.30 2.54
CA ASP A 570 1.71 18.14 1.35
C ASP A 570 2.13 19.14 0.27
N GLY A 571 2.62 20.33 0.66
CA GLY A 571 3.25 21.30 -0.24
C GLY A 571 4.52 20.79 -0.94
N ALA A 572 5.26 19.87 -0.32
CA ALA A 572 6.45 19.25 -0.90
C ALA A 572 6.16 17.94 -1.65
N TYR A 573 5.00 17.32 -1.43
CA TYR A 573 4.72 15.91 -1.76
C TYR A 573 4.93 15.55 -3.24
N HIS A 574 4.61 16.48 -4.17
CA HIS A 574 4.86 16.32 -5.61
C HIS A 574 5.74 17.43 -6.19
N GLN A 575 6.52 18.11 -5.32
CA GLN A 575 7.35 19.26 -5.71
C GLN A 575 8.85 19.02 -5.48
N GLY A 576 9.30 17.77 -5.64
CA GLY A 576 10.72 17.44 -5.52
C GLY A 576 11.02 16.12 -4.81
N THR A 577 10.08 15.56 -4.04
CA THR A 577 10.23 14.24 -3.44
C THR A 577 10.54 13.16 -4.47
N VAL A 578 11.31 12.16 -4.04
CA VAL A 578 11.68 10.99 -4.84
C VAL A 578 10.64 9.90 -4.69
N TRP A 579 10.18 9.34 -5.80
CA TRP A 579 9.17 8.29 -5.87
C TRP A 579 9.78 6.98 -6.41
N PRO A 580 9.93 5.94 -5.58
CA PRO A 580 10.54 4.67 -5.99
C PRO A 580 9.79 3.94 -7.10
N TRP A 581 8.45 4.02 -7.13
CA TRP A 581 7.67 3.35 -8.16
C TRP A 581 8.00 3.82 -9.57
N LEU A 582 8.43 5.08 -9.73
CA LEU A 582 8.83 5.65 -11.02
C LEU A 582 10.14 5.07 -11.56
N LEU A 583 10.93 4.39 -10.71
CA LEU A 583 12.13 3.69 -11.17
C LEU A 583 11.79 2.55 -12.13
N GLY A 584 10.66 1.86 -11.92
CA GLY A 584 10.18 0.83 -12.85
C GLY A 584 9.96 1.33 -14.26
N PRO A 585 9.09 2.35 -14.49
CA PRO A 585 8.91 2.99 -15.78
C PRO A 585 10.21 3.56 -16.38
N PHE A 586 11.08 4.15 -15.56
CA PHE A 586 12.37 4.65 -16.02
C PHE A 586 13.26 3.53 -16.56
N ILE A 587 13.37 2.41 -15.86
CA ILE A 587 14.13 1.22 -16.31
C ILE A 587 13.54 0.70 -17.63
N SER A 588 12.22 0.61 -17.75
CA SER A 588 11.57 0.17 -18.98
C SER A 588 11.90 1.08 -20.15
N ALA A 589 11.84 2.41 -19.95
CA ALA A 589 12.17 3.40 -20.97
C ALA A 589 13.64 3.34 -21.37
N TYR A 590 14.54 3.29 -20.40
CA TYR A 590 15.98 3.22 -20.63
C TYR A 590 16.39 1.98 -21.43
N ILE A 591 15.92 0.80 -21.03
CA ILE A 591 16.20 -0.45 -21.74
C ILE A 591 15.62 -0.39 -23.16
N LYS A 592 14.44 0.19 -23.36
CA LYS A 592 13.77 0.34 -24.66
C LYS A 592 14.58 1.20 -25.62
N VAL A 593 15.02 2.40 -25.19
CA VAL A 593 15.78 3.31 -26.06
C VAL A 593 17.22 2.83 -26.35
N ASN A 594 17.74 1.92 -25.51
CA ASN A 594 19.05 1.26 -25.67
C ASN A 594 18.94 -0.13 -26.33
N GLY A 595 17.81 -0.42 -27.01
CA GLY A 595 17.63 -1.63 -27.83
C GLY A 595 17.64 -2.94 -27.05
N GLY A 596 17.35 -2.90 -25.73
CA GLY A 596 17.33 -4.09 -24.88
C GLY A 596 18.71 -4.74 -24.68
N SER A 597 19.79 -3.99 -24.86
CA SER A 597 21.17 -4.51 -24.79
C SER A 597 21.51 -5.02 -23.39
N GLU A 598 22.40 -6.01 -23.31
CA GLU A 598 22.88 -6.56 -22.02
C GLU A 598 23.60 -5.50 -21.15
N GLN A 599 24.19 -4.48 -21.77
CA GLN A 599 24.76 -3.35 -21.05
C GLN A 599 23.66 -2.53 -20.38
N ALA A 600 22.57 -2.22 -21.09
CA ALA A 600 21.43 -1.51 -20.52
C ALA A 600 20.78 -2.28 -19.37
N LYS A 601 20.64 -3.59 -19.49
CA LYS A 601 20.09 -4.45 -18.42
C LYS A 601 20.99 -4.46 -17.18
N ARG A 602 22.32 -4.54 -17.35
CA ARG A 602 23.27 -4.45 -16.22
C ARG A 602 23.20 -3.09 -15.52
N GLN A 603 23.08 -2.00 -16.29
CA GLN A 603 22.91 -0.67 -15.73
C GLN A 603 21.59 -0.55 -14.96
N ALA A 604 20.50 -1.06 -15.49
CA ALA A 604 19.19 -1.10 -14.82
C ALA A 604 19.24 -1.90 -13.51
N GLN A 605 19.94 -3.04 -13.51
CA GLN A 605 20.13 -3.82 -12.27
C GLN A 605 20.96 -3.06 -11.24
N ALA A 606 21.97 -2.29 -11.66
CA ALA A 606 22.75 -1.46 -10.76
C ALA A 606 21.93 -0.37 -10.06
N TRP A 607 20.93 0.21 -10.74
CA TRP A 607 20.01 1.19 -10.14
C TRP A 607 19.07 0.59 -9.10
N LEU A 608 18.82 -0.72 -9.13
CA LEU A 608 18.03 -1.40 -8.10
C LEU A 608 18.82 -1.67 -6.81
N SER A 609 20.15 -1.73 -6.87
CA SER A 609 21.02 -2.11 -5.76
C SER A 609 20.88 -1.22 -4.49
N PRO A 610 20.75 0.12 -4.57
CA PRO A 610 20.56 0.95 -3.37
C PRO A 610 19.31 0.59 -2.55
N LEU A 611 18.25 0.11 -3.20
CA LEU A 611 17.03 -0.30 -2.54
C LEU A 611 17.20 -1.57 -1.68
N GLU A 612 18.19 -2.42 -1.95
CA GLU A 612 18.49 -3.59 -1.11
C GLU A 612 18.87 -3.16 0.31
N SER A 613 19.72 -2.14 0.45
CA SER A 613 20.10 -1.63 1.77
C SER A 613 18.93 -0.95 2.49
N HIS A 614 18.02 -0.30 1.74
CA HIS A 614 16.83 0.32 2.28
C HIS A 614 15.87 -0.68 2.94
N LEU A 615 15.80 -1.94 2.49
CA LEU A 615 14.95 -2.97 3.13
C LEU A 615 15.30 -3.21 4.61
N ALA A 616 16.45 -2.75 5.07
CA ALA A 616 16.91 -2.87 6.46
C ALA A 616 16.90 -1.53 7.23
N ASP A 617 16.39 -0.44 6.64
CA ASP A 617 16.46 0.90 7.27
C ASP A 617 15.15 1.45 7.82
N ALA A 618 14.05 1.36 7.10
CA ALA A 618 12.75 1.93 7.52
C ALA A 618 11.70 0.83 7.72
N GLY A 619 10.77 0.64 6.82
CA GLY A 619 9.83 -0.48 6.81
C GLY A 619 10.54 -1.78 6.40
N LEU A 620 10.88 -2.60 7.39
CA LEU A 620 11.73 -3.78 7.17
C LEU A 620 11.15 -4.76 6.15
N GLY A 621 11.92 -5.02 5.10
CA GLY A 621 11.52 -5.89 3.99
C GLY A 621 10.61 -5.23 2.95
N HIS A 622 10.31 -3.94 3.11
CA HIS A 622 9.46 -3.14 2.22
C HIS A 622 10.21 -1.96 1.62
N VAL A 623 9.57 -1.30 0.65
CA VAL A 623 10.06 -0.05 0.08
C VAL A 623 9.11 1.07 0.50
N SER A 624 9.68 2.16 1.00
CA SER A 624 8.93 3.35 1.40
C SER A 624 8.23 3.99 0.20
N GLU A 625 7.21 4.78 0.48
CA GLU A 625 6.42 5.52 -0.50
C GLU A 625 7.26 6.54 -1.24
N ILE A 626 7.94 7.40 -0.48
CA ILE A 626 8.77 8.50 -0.97
C ILE A 626 10.08 8.59 -0.20
N PHE A 627 11.03 9.33 -0.79
CA PHE A 627 12.24 9.79 -0.14
C PHE A 627 12.37 11.31 -0.33
N GLU A 628 13.14 11.97 0.54
CA GLU A 628 13.47 13.38 0.32
C GLU A 628 14.19 13.57 -1.01
N GLY A 629 13.90 14.67 -1.70
CA GLY A 629 14.55 15.03 -2.96
C GLY A 629 16.02 15.36 -2.81
N ASP A 630 16.41 15.87 -1.62
CA ASP A 630 17.78 16.23 -1.30
C ASP A 630 18.52 15.09 -0.59
N ALA A 631 19.83 14.99 -0.82
CA ALA A 631 20.66 14.03 -0.12
C ALA A 631 20.67 14.30 1.40
N PRO A 632 20.68 13.26 2.24
CA PRO A 632 20.91 11.84 1.95
C PRO A 632 19.68 11.05 1.49
N HIS A 633 18.61 11.67 1.04
CA HIS A 633 17.36 11.02 0.58
C HIS A 633 16.73 10.16 1.69
N ARG A 634 16.36 10.77 2.80
CA ARG A 634 15.73 10.06 3.91
C ARG A 634 14.38 9.47 3.47
N PRO A 635 14.07 8.21 3.85
CA PRO A 635 12.77 7.62 3.57
C PRO A 635 11.67 8.34 4.34
N CYS A 636 10.56 8.63 3.68
CA CYS A 636 9.42 9.38 4.18
C CYS A 636 8.10 8.73 3.73
N GLY A 637 6.98 9.36 4.10
CA GLY A 637 5.65 8.86 3.76
C GLY A 637 5.33 7.54 4.45
N CYS A 638 4.61 6.69 3.76
CA CYS A 638 4.24 5.35 4.17
C CYS A 638 5.47 4.42 4.11
N VAL A 639 5.69 3.62 5.16
CA VAL A 639 6.91 2.78 5.26
C VAL A 639 6.88 1.55 4.36
N ALA A 640 5.70 1.19 3.85
CA ALA A 640 5.47 -0.01 3.05
C ALA A 640 4.45 0.31 1.95
N GLN A 641 4.92 0.59 0.73
CA GLN A 641 4.08 1.03 -0.38
C GLN A 641 3.99 -0.03 -1.48
N ALA A 642 2.75 -0.37 -1.87
CA ALA A 642 2.45 -1.43 -2.82
C ALA A 642 3.09 -1.20 -4.19
N TRP A 643 2.86 -0.02 -4.79
CA TRP A 643 3.38 0.26 -6.15
C TRP A 643 4.91 0.37 -6.17
N SER A 644 5.56 0.81 -5.07
CA SER A 644 7.03 0.83 -4.99
C SER A 644 7.61 -0.58 -5.07
N VAL A 645 7.05 -1.53 -4.32
CA VAL A 645 7.44 -2.95 -4.40
C VAL A 645 7.08 -3.56 -5.76
N ALA A 646 5.88 -3.26 -6.26
CA ALA A 646 5.35 -3.83 -7.50
C ALA A 646 6.17 -3.45 -8.73
N GLU A 647 6.47 -2.17 -8.90
CA GLU A 647 7.17 -1.68 -10.09
C GLU A 647 8.62 -2.13 -10.14
N ILE A 648 9.28 -2.30 -8.97
CA ILE A 648 10.60 -2.90 -8.90
C ILE A 648 10.55 -4.38 -9.32
N LEU A 649 9.57 -5.15 -8.82
CA LEU A 649 9.39 -6.54 -9.22
C LEU A 649 9.09 -6.65 -10.71
N ARG A 650 8.16 -5.85 -11.24
CA ARG A 650 7.81 -5.85 -12.66
C ARG A 650 9.03 -5.55 -13.53
N ALA A 651 9.74 -4.44 -13.26
CA ALA A 651 10.91 -4.05 -14.03
C ALA A 651 12.03 -5.08 -13.97
N TYR A 652 12.28 -5.67 -12.79
CA TYR A 652 13.28 -6.74 -12.68
C TYR A 652 12.94 -7.94 -13.56
N PHE A 653 11.73 -8.47 -13.45
CA PHE A 653 11.37 -9.69 -14.21
C PHE A 653 11.20 -9.40 -15.70
N GLU A 654 10.48 -8.36 -16.06
CA GLU A 654 10.13 -8.07 -17.46
C GLU A 654 11.27 -7.43 -18.23
N ASP A 655 11.94 -6.46 -17.65
CA ASP A 655 12.89 -5.62 -18.37
C ASP A 655 14.35 -6.09 -18.14
N VAL A 656 14.77 -6.30 -16.89
CA VAL A 656 16.14 -6.73 -16.59
C VAL A 656 16.36 -8.19 -16.97
N ARG A 657 15.45 -9.10 -16.57
CA ARG A 657 15.57 -10.53 -16.86
C ARG A 657 14.97 -10.94 -18.20
N GLY A 658 14.19 -10.08 -18.84
CA GLY A 658 13.56 -10.36 -20.11
C GLY A 658 12.52 -11.49 -20.07
N LEU A 659 11.93 -11.73 -18.88
CA LEU A 659 10.94 -12.80 -18.66
C LEU A 659 9.52 -12.38 -19.06
N ARG A 660 9.37 -11.51 -20.05
CA ARG A 660 8.06 -11.19 -20.61
C ARG A 660 7.50 -12.44 -21.27
N PRO A 661 6.30 -12.89 -20.92
CA PRO A 661 5.66 -14.01 -21.63
C PRO A 661 5.53 -13.65 -23.10
N LYS A 662 5.96 -14.55 -23.96
CA LYS A 662 5.64 -14.43 -25.39
C LYS A 662 4.16 -14.73 -25.54
N PRO A 663 3.38 -13.91 -26.27
CA PRO A 663 2.01 -14.28 -26.61
C PRO A 663 2.02 -15.69 -27.20
N ARG A 664 1.25 -16.61 -26.63
CA ARG A 664 1.05 -17.92 -27.26
C ARG A 664 0.42 -17.65 -28.61
N ALA A 665 1.09 -18.05 -29.69
CA ALA A 665 0.51 -18.01 -31.03
C ALA A 665 -0.81 -18.78 -30.97
N SER A 666 -1.91 -18.11 -31.26
CA SER A 666 -3.22 -18.71 -31.39
C SER A 666 -3.13 -19.79 -32.45
N SER A 667 -3.31 -21.07 -32.10
CA SER A 667 -3.53 -22.12 -33.07
C SER A 667 -4.82 -21.82 -33.85
N PRO A 668 -4.78 -21.81 -35.19
CA PRO A 668 -5.99 -21.57 -35.94
C PRO A 668 -6.78 -22.89 -35.99
N ASN A 669 -7.77 -23.06 -35.11
CA ASN A 669 -8.96 -23.86 -35.39
C ASN A 669 -9.91 -23.94 -34.19
N GLN A 670 -11.16 -23.67 -34.54
CA GLN A 670 -12.44 -23.98 -33.89
C GLN A 670 -13.18 -22.80 -33.27
N SER A 671 -14.04 -22.16 -34.03
CA SER A 671 -15.49 -22.29 -33.89
C SER A 671 -16.18 -21.27 -34.81
N LYS A 672 -16.82 -21.77 -35.83
CA LYS A 672 -17.96 -21.10 -36.46
C LYS A 672 -19.11 -21.26 -35.50
N ASN A 673 -19.70 -20.12 -35.02
CA ASN A 673 -21.14 -19.90 -35.02
C ASN A 673 -21.57 -18.81 -34.00
N CYS A 674 -22.45 -17.97 -34.53
CA CYS A 674 -23.48 -17.17 -33.85
C CYS A 674 -23.04 -15.98 -33.02
N TRP A 675 -22.94 -14.82 -33.68
CA TRP A 675 -23.08 -13.53 -33.07
C TRP A 675 -24.51 -12.98 -33.29
N PRO A 676 -25.18 -12.41 -32.28
CA PRO A 676 -26.32 -11.53 -32.51
C PRO A 676 -25.83 -10.19 -33.07
N ASP A 677 -26.54 -9.70 -34.05
CA ASP A 677 -26.27 -8.43 -34.75
C ASP A 677 -26.49 -7.23 -33.80
N PHE A 678 -25.40 -6.62 -33.32
CA PHE A 678 -25.40 -5.43 -32.48
C PHE A 678 -25.39 -4.10 -33.27
N SER A 679 -25.72 -4.11 -34.56
CA SER A 679 -25.71 -2.92 -35.39
C SER A 679 -26.85 -1.93 -35.14
N ARG A 680 -27.72 -2.14 -34.14
CA ARG A 680 -28.89 -1.30 -33.87
C ARG A 680 -29.07 -0.88 -32.41
N SER A 681 -28.11 -0.24 -31.77
CA SER A 681 -28.40 0.54 -30.56
C SER A 681 -27.24 1.45 -30.12
N LEU A 682 -26.87 2.42 -30.92
CA LEU A 682 -26.03 3.54 -30.49
C LEU A 682 -26.74 4.87 -30.80
N ARG A 683 -27.92 5.07 -30.19
CA ARG A 683 -28.44 6.40 -29.88
C ARG A 683 -28.84 6.38 -28.40
N PRO A 684 -28.30 7.27 -27.54
CA PRO A 684 -28.82 7.43 -26.19
C PRO A 684 -30.25 7.97 -26.31
N GLU A 685 -31.23 7.27 -25.77
CA GLU A 685 -32.58 7.83 -25.57
C GLU A 685 -32.46 8.96 -24.52
N PRO A 686 -33.18 10.08 -24.73
CA PRO A 686 -33.27 11.14 -23.74
C PRO A 686 -34.03 10.63 -22.52
N VAL A 687 -33.42 10.74 -21.36
CA VAL A 687 -34.03 10.44 -20.06
C VAL A 687 -35.25 11.36 -19.88
N HIS A 688 -36.47 10.84 -20.10
CA HIS A 688 -37.70 11.49 -19.70
C HIS A 688 -37.75 11.54 -18.17
N GLN A 689 -37.60 12.74 -17.62
CA GLN A 689 -37.99 13.06 -16.25
C GLN A 689 -39.45 12.78 -16.08
N ARG A 690 -39.81 11.70 -15.39
CA ARG A 690 -41.17 11.51 -14.85
C ARG A 690 -41.32 12.36 -13.60
N HIS A 691 -41.89 13.54 -13.76
CA HIS A 691 -42.51 14.28 -12.66
C HIS A 691 -43.74 13.49 -12.15
N THR A 692 -43.62 12.84 -11.03
CA THR A 692 -44.78 12.45 -10.21
C THR A 692 -45.06 13.55 -9.22
N ALA A 693 -46.10 14.33 -9.55
CA ALA A 693 -46.72 15.27 -8.63
C ALA A 693 -47.41 14.49 -7.51
N LEU A 694 -46.97 14.66 -6.28
CA LEU A 694 -47.71 14.34 -5.07
C LEU A 694 -48.08 15.64 -4.38
N ARG A 695 -49.40 15.82 -4.28
CA ARG A 695 -50.12 16.97 -3.68
C ARG A 695 -49.74 17.15 -2.20
N SER A 696 -49.55 18.41 -1.87
CA SER A 696 -49.49 19.00 -0.54
C SER A 696 -50.62 18.58 0.38
N LYS A 697 -50.35 18.34 1.65
CA LYS A 697 -51.19 18.76 2.76
C LYS A 697 -50.32 19.27 3.91
N ASP A 698 -50.61 20.50 4.26
CA ASP A 698 -50.11 21.26 5.38
C ASP A 698 -50.12 20.53 6.74
N ARG A 699 -49.13 20.77 7.57
CA ARG A 699 -49.33 21.41 8.89
C ARG A 699 -47.98 21.70 9.59
N THR A 700 -47.78 22.97 9.77
CA THR A 700 -47.03 23.74 10.75
C THR A 700 -46.61 23.01 12.05
N ARG A 701 -45.35 23.15 12.47
CA ARG A 701 -44.92 23.88 13.69
C ARG A 701 -43.41 23.86 13.92
N HIS A 702 -42.90 25.05 14.05
CA HIS A 702 -41.75 25.58 14.79
C HIS A 702 -40.85 24.61 15.63
N SER A 703 -39.55 24.65 15.50
CA SER A 703 -38.63 25.49 16.33
C SER A 703 -37.16 25.21 16.00
N ASN A 704 -36.45 26.30 15.80
CA ASN A 704 -35.03 26.65 16.06
C ASN A 704 -34.08 25.64 16.69
N ASN A 705 -32.90 25.51 16.12
CA ASN A 705 -31.56 25.98 16.55
C ASN A 705 -30.53 25.16 15.80
N SER A 706 -29.76 25.77 14.98
CA SER A 706 -28.45 26.45 15.14
C SER A 706 -27.30 25.54 15.53
N CYS A 707 -26.34 25.56 14.62
CA CYS A 707 -24.91 25.70 14.82
C CYS A 707 -24.01 24.47 14.93
N LEU A 708 -23.13 24.48 14.00
CA LEU A 708 -21.64 24.49 14.00
C LEU A 708 -20.95 23.17 13.74
N ASP A 709 -20.20 23.29 12.63
CA ASP A 709 -18.97 22.58 12.30
C ASP A 709 -17.97 22.43 13.47
N PRO A 710 -16.98 21.57 13.40
CA PRO A 710 -15.97 21.57 12.31
C PRO A 710 -15.83 20.28 11.50
#